data_41a6ba5503639cdeeff1bd07349ed2be
#
_entry.id   41a6ba5503639cdeeff1bd07349ed2be
#
_cell.length_a   1.000
_cell.length_b   1.000
_cell.length_c   1.000
_cell.angle_alpha   90.00
_cell.angle_beta   90.00
_cell.angle_gamma   90.00
#
_symmetry.space_group_name_H-M   'P 1'
#
loop_
_entity.id
_entity.type
_entity.pdbx_description
1 polymer ?
#
loop_
_entity_poly.entity_id
_entity_poly.type
_entity_poly.pdbx_seq_one_letter_code
_entity_poly.pdbx_strand_id
1 'polypeptide(L)'
;MSPGSVASAKNMSENTEEQNKVKDNLVFNDKINTFSEQREIKSVENKDIDTVIKVKSAIPRRRQDLLKWYGWGYQDSTFKISDGVAIFTGNRYLLGGKKLPHALQWIKEYFNVDITKVMVPPPQPTSFQESKLPLNIKEELEKIAPLSTDGMDRLIRAHGQTLKDVYCLRKNNFQKIPDAVIWPETHQQVEDIVKCASKHQFVIIPFGGGTSVSGSVTCPANEERPILLLDTTAMNAILWLDKEQLLARVQAGILGQDLERELRSRGFTVGHEPDSFEFSTLGGWVATRASGMKKNTYGNIEDLVVQTKIVTPKGVIERNCRVPRISCGPDWEHVVLGSEGCLGVVTEVTLKIRPLPPCVRYGSLVFPDWEAGFHFEREVARQRAQPSSIRLMDNEQFRMGHALKVEQSWGGVVLDGLKKFYITRIKGFDPLKMCVVTLLMEGSSEHVARSEKRLNAIAAEYGGVPGGARNGEIGYTLTFVIAYIRDLALDYDIVAESFETSVSWERTLALCRNTKERVRRECRDRNIKEHIISCRLTQTYDAGCCIYFYFAFKTDLSADSVRVYEDIEEAARDEIIANGGSISHHHGVGKLRKKWYTQTVSEPGRRLLLATKQALDPDNIFALGNMAYDQYKADGLGLRSKL
;
A
#
# COMPACT_ATOMS: atom_id res chain seq x y z
N MET A 1 -13.82 -28.19 61.40
CA MET A 1 -13.89 -28.97 60.14
C MET A 1 -14.15 -28.01 58.99
N SER A 2 -13.11 -27.73 58.21
CA SER A 2 -13.13 -26.77 57.11
C SER A 2 -13.71 -27.40 55.83
N PRO A 3 -14.29 -26.60 54.92
CA PRO A 3 -14.36 -26.91 53.53
C PRO A 3 -13.55 -25.89 52.72
N GLY A 4 -12.40 -26.28 52.30
CA GLY A 4 -11.56 -25.54 51.38
C GLY A 4 -11.00 -26.50 50.36
N SER A 5 -11.48 -26.51 49.10
CA SER A 5 -10.77 -27.01 47.92
C SER A 5 -11.68 -27.17 46.67
N VAL A 6 -12.35 -26.11 46.23
CA VAL A 6 -13.03 -26.16 44.93
C VAL A 6 -12.73 -24.91 44.05
N ALA A 7 -12.02 -23.91 44.59
CA ALA A 7 -11.73 -22.68 43.84
C ALA A 7 -10.48 -22.72 42.95
N SER A 8 -9.67 -23.80 43.04
CA SER A 8 -8.35 -23.85 42.32
C SER A 8 -8.43 -24.45 40.91
N ALA A 9 -9.48 -25.20 40.56
CA ALA A 9 -9.56 -25.89 39.26
C ALA A 9 -10.15 -25.03 38.13
N LYS A 10 -10.93 -24.00 38.44
CA LYS A 10 -11.52 -23.12 37.41
C LYS A 10 -10.56 -22.05 36.91
N ASN A 11 -9.64 -21.58 37.75
CA ASN A 11 -8.64 -20.58 37.30
C ASN A 11 -7.50 -21.17 36.47
N MET A 12 -7.26 -22.49 36.53
CA MET A 12 -6.25 -23.15 35.68
C MET A 12 -6.77 -23.45 34.27
N SER A 13 -8.10 -23.63 34.07
CA SER A 13 -8.66 -23.88 32.74
C SER A 13 -8.79 -22.58 31.93
N GLU A 14 -9.07 -21.44 32.55
CA GLU A 14 -9.11 -20.14 31.87
C GLU A 14 -7.74 -19.65 31.43
N ASN A 15 -6.69 -19.87 32.24
CA ASN A 15 -5.31 -19.53 31.87
C ASN A 15 -4.76 -20.42 30.74
N THR A 16 -5.25 -21.65 30.61
CA THR A 16 -4.81 -22.55 29.53
C THR A 16 -5.50 -22.22 28.21
N GLU A 17 -6.75 -21.75 28.23
CA GLU A 17 -7.45 -21.27 27.05
C GLU A 17 -6.91 -19.91 26.56
N GLU A 18 -6.54 -18.99 27.46
CA GLU A 18 -5.90 -17.73 27.07
C GLU A 18 -4.48 -17.93 26.51
N GLN A 19 -3.70 -18.84 27.10
CA GLN A 19 -2.37 -19.18 26.58
C GLN A 19 -2.42 -19.90 25.23
N ASN A 20 -3.45 -20.72 24.99
CA ASN A 20 -3.65 -21.35 23.69
C ASN A 20 -4.19 -20.32 22.65
N LYS A 21 -5.03 -19.36 23.02
CA LYS A 21 -5.46 -18.28 22.15
C LYS A 21 -4.33 -17.32 21.78
N VAL A 22 -3.37 -17.08 22.69
CA VAL A 22 -2.16 -16.30 22.40
C VAL A 22 -1.22 -17.06 21.45
N LYS A 23 -1.11 -18.39 21.59
CA LYS A 23 -0.37 -19.23 20.63
C LYS A 23 -1.03 -19.25 19.25
N ASP A 24 -2.36 -19.32 19.17
CA ASP A 24 -3.09 -19.29 17.91
C ASP A 24 -2.97 -17.92 17.21
N ASN A 25 -2.88 -16.82 17.95
CA ASN A 25 -2.66 -15.48 17.39
C ASN A 25 -1.22 -15.26 16.89
N LEU A 26 -0.21 -15.88 17.51
CA LEU A 26 1.17 -15.90 17.01
C LEU A 26 1.30 -16.76 15.73
N VAL A 27 0.62 -17.90 15.70
CA VAL A 27 0.54 -18.79 14.52
C VAL A 27 -0.18 -18.11 13.34
N PHE A 28 -1.01 -17.09 13.59
CA PHE A 28 -1.79 -16.44 12.54
C PHE A 28 -0.98 -15.41 11.74
N ASN A 29 -0.09 -14.66 12.39
CA ASN A 29 0.93 -13.88 11.67
C ASN A 29 1.93 -14.80 10.93
N ASP A 30 2.15 -16.02 11.41
CA ASP A 30 3.00 -17.01 10.74
C ASP A 30 2.27 -17.73 9.58
N LYS A 31 0.93 -17.84 9.57
CA LYS A 31 0.17 -18.45 8.46
C LYS A 31 0.15 -17.61 7.19
N ILE A 32 0.46 -16.33 7.25
CA ILE A 32 0.80 -15.54 6.06
C ILE A 32 2.15 -16.02 5.48
N ASN A 33 2.97 -16.71 6.27
CA ASN A 33 4.35 -17.07 5.95
C ASN A 33 4.64 -18.59 5.83
N THR A 34 3.68 -19.50 6.01
CA THR A 34 3.98 -20.93 5.97
C THR A 34 3.66 -21.57 4.61
N PHE A 35 4.58 -21.41 3.69
CA PHE A 35 4.95 -22.48 2.77
C PHE A 35 6.46 -22.70 2.92
N SER A 36 6.87 -23.57 3.83
CA SER A 36 7.99 -24.52 3.70
C SER A 36 8.35 -25.13 5.07
N GLU A 37 8.35 -26.44 5.10
CA GLU A 37 9.09 -27.40 5.95
C GLU A 37 9.51 -26.92 7.36
N GLN A 38 8.95 -27.60 8.34
CA GLN A 38 9.44 -27.63 9.73
C GLN A 38 10.97 -27.91 9.72
N ARG A 39 11.76 -26.88 10.00
CA ARG A 39 13.12 -27.04 10.47
C ARG A 39 13.18 -26.64 11.93
N GLU A 40 13.65 -27.56 12.77
CA GLU A 40 14.00 -27.34 14.17
C GLU A 40 14.77 -26.01 14.32
N ILE A 41 14.32 -25.17 15.23
CA ILE A 41 15.05 -23.99 15.67
C ILE A 41 16.26 -24.46 16.47
N LYS A 42 17.37 -24.67 15.78
CA LYS A 42 18.68 -24.75 16.42
C LYS A 42 19.08 -23.35 16.87
N SER A 43 19.44 -23.22 18.15
CA SER A 43 20.05 -22.02 18.71
C SER A 43 21.16 -21.52 17.77
N VAL A 44 20.92 -20.34 17.14
CA VAL A 44 21.94 -19.74 16.28
C VAL A 44 22.92 -19.03 17.19
N GLU A 45 24.07 -19.68 17.39
CA GLU A 45 25.25 -19.01 17.92
C GLU A 45 25.61 -17.79 17.07
N ASN A 46 26.04 -16.73 17.73
CA ASN A 46 26.54 -15.48 17.18
C ASN A 46 27.39 -15.71 15.91
N LYS A 47 26.81 -15.58 14.73
CA LYS A 47 27.54 -15.54 13.47
C LYS A 47 27.49 -14.11 12.92
N ASP A 48 28.63 -13.56 12.89
CA ASP A 48 29.21 -12.44 12.15
C ASP A 48 28.29 -11.46 11.41
N ILE A 49 28.50 -10.21 11.76
CA ILE A 49 27.90 -8.97 11.23
C ILE A 49 28.09 -8.80 9.70
N ASP A 50 28.94 -9.62 9.07
CA ASP A 50 29.39 -9.46 7.68
C ASP A 50 28.85 -10.49 6.67
N THR A 51 27.92 -11.34 7.03
CA THR A 51 27.40 -12.35 6.09
C THR A 51 26.19 -11.82 5.33
N VAL A 52 26.35 -11.62 4.01
CA VAL A 52 25.23 -11.30 3.10
C VAL A 52 24.17 -12.40 3.18
N ILE A 53 22.95 -12.02 3.52
CA ILE A 53 21.81 -12.92 3.62
C ILE A 53 20.97 -12.76 2.34
N LYS A 54 21.08 -13.72 1.42
CA LYS A 54 20.19 -13.76 0.25
C LYS A 54 18.83 -14.28 0.68
N VAL A 55 17.78 -13.47 0.49
CA VAL A 55 16.43 -13.79 0.93
C VAL A 55 15.66 -14.45 -0.20
N LYS A 56 15.01 -15.60 0.06
CA LYS A 56 14.15 -16.25 -0.93
C LYS A 56 12.91 -15.39 -1.15
N SER A 57 12.71 -14.93 -2.39
CA SER A 57 11.51 -14.16 -2.73
C SER A 57 10.25 -15.03 -2.73
N ALA A 58 9.17 -14.48 -2.16
CA ALA A 58 7.83 -15.08 -2.23
C ALA A 58 7.23 -15.02 -3.64
N ILE A 59 7.68 -14.07 -4.47
CA ILE A 59 7.21 -13.89 -5.85
C ILE A 59 8.31 -14.33 -6.82
N PRO A 60 8.04 -15.26 -7.75
CA PRO A 60 9.03 -15.69 -8.73
C PRO A 60 9.32 -14.60 -9.75
N ARG A 61 10.48 -14.74 -10.47
CA ARG A 61 10.83 -13.83 -11.58
C ARG A 61 9.73 -13.79 -12.63
N ARG A 62 9.18 -14.92 -13.03
CA ARG A 62 7.97 -15.02 -13.86
C ARG A 62 6.73 -14.81 -13.00
N ARG A 63 6.39 -13.55 -12.73
CA ARG A 63 5.27 -13.15 -11.87
C ARG A 63 3.95 -13.77 -12.30
N GLN A 64 3.73 -13.91 -13.61
CA GLN A 64 2.55 -14.53 -14.22
C GLN A 64 2.32 -15.98 -13.79
N ASP A 65 3.32 -16.66 -13.25
CA ASP A 65 3.17 -18.05 -12.75
C ASP A 65 2.44 -18.08 -11.39
N LEU A 66 2.39 -16.94 -10.67
CA LEU A 66 1.78 -16.86 -9.33
C LEU A 66 0.75 -15.74 -9.19
N LEU A 67 0.95 -14.62 -9.90
CA LEU A 67 0.09 -13.45 -9.81
C LEU A 67 -0.90 -13.39 -10.99
N LYS A 68 -2.05 -12.77 -10.73
CA LYS A 68 -3.01 -12.43 -11.80
C LYS A 68 -2.38 -11.43 -12.75
N TRP A 69 -2.55 -11.63 -14.04
CA TRP A 69 -2.10 -10.69 -15.06
C TRP A 69 -3.12 -9.59 -15.36
N TYR A 70 -4.40 -9.80 -14.99
CA TYR A 70 -5.55 -8.93 -15.30
C TYR A 70 -6.16 -8.25 -14.06
N GLY A 71 -5.48 -8.25 -12.93
CA GLY A 71 -5.98 -7.71 -11.67
C GLY A 71 -4.96 -7.80 -10.55
N TRP A 72 -5.44 -7.72 -9.32
CA TRP A 72 -4.60 -7.68 -8.13
C TRP A 72 -4.24 -9.07 -7.59
N GLY A 73 -2.99 -9.24 -7.20
CA GLY A 73 -2.51 -10.24 -6.26
C GLY A 73 -2.44 -11.66 -6.81
N TYR A 74 -2.56 -12.64 -5.92
CA TYR A 74 -2.35 -14.05 -6.22
C TYR A 74 -3.48 -14.67 -7.05
N GLN A 75 -3.13 -15.60 -7.95
CA GLN A 75 -4.10 -16.32 -8.79
C GLN A 75 -5.05 -17.20 -7.97
N ASP A 76 -4.55 -17.79 -6.87
CA ASP A 76 -5.32 -18.66 -5.98
C ASP A 76 -6.29 -17.88 -5.06
N SER A 77 -6.09 -16.58 -4.93
CA SER A 77 -6.84 -15.70 -4.04
C SER A 77 -7.82 -14.84 -4.86
N THR A 78 -9.08 -15.21 -4.86
CA THR A 78 -10.14 -14.52 -5.61
C THR A 78 -11.51 -14.76 -4.98
N PHE A 79 -12.48 -13.92 -5.31
CA PHE A 79 -13.87 -14.21 -4.95
C PHE A 79 -14.47 -15.17 -5.98
N LYS A 80 -15.06 -16.26 -5.49
CA LYS A 80 -15.87 -17.20 -6.28
C LYS A 80 -17.29 -17.22 -5.75
N ILE A 81 -18.24 -17.38 -6.65
CA ILE A 81 -19.63 -17.52 -6.28
C ILE A 81 -19.98 -19.01 -6.31
N SER A 82 -20.47 -19.52 -5.19
CA SER A 82 -21.00 -20.87 -5.07
C SER A 82 -22.35 -20.80 -4.37
N ASP A 83 -23.38 -21.37 -4.99
CA ASP A 83 -24.76 -21.41 -4.47
C ASP A 83 -25.29 -20.02 -4.05
N GLY A 84 -24.96 -18.97 -4.82
CA GLY A 84 -25.37 -17.59 -4.54
C GLY A 84 -24.63 -16.91 -3.37
N VAL A 85 -23.55 -17.51 -2.87
CA VAL A 85 -22.73 -16.97 -1.78
C VAL A 85 -21.30 -16.68 -2.30
N ALA A 86 -20.77 -15.53 -1.95
CA ALA A 86 -19.37 -15.20 -2.23
C ALA A 86 -18.45 -15.94 -1.26
N ILE A 87 -17.40 -16.57 -1.80
CA ILE A 87 -16.35 -17.24 -1.04
C ILE A 87 -15.02 -16.66 -1.50
N PHE A 88 -14.20 -16.18 -0.57
CA PHE A 88 -12.82 -15.79 -0.88
C PHE A 88 -11.93 -17.03 -0.88
N THR A 89 -11.28 -17.34 -2.00
CA THR A 89 -10.47 -18.56 -2.16
C THR A 89 -9.05 -18.40 -1.61
N GLY A 90 -8.30 -19.50 -1.62
CA GLY A 90 -6.94 -19.53 -1.06
C GLY A 90 -6.92 -19.61 0.46
N ASN A 91 -5.72 -19.65 1.02
CA ASN A 91 -5.50 -19.74 2.47
C ASN A 91 -4.53 -18.67 2.99
N ARG A 92 -4.20 -17.67 2.17
CA ARG A 92 -3.23 -16.62 2.50
C ARG A 92 -3.78 -15.55 3.44
N TYR A 93 -5.10 -15.37 3.44
CA TYR A 93 -5.78 -14.31 4.18
C TYR A 93 -6.81 -14.88 5.17
N LEU A 94 -7.14 -14.10 6.19
CA LEU A 94 -8.18 -14.46 7.19
C LEU A 94 -9.51 -14.84 6.57
N LEU A 95 -9.84 -14.24 5.43
CA LEU A 95 -11.06 -14.53 4.68
C LEU A 95 -10.96 -15.81 3.85
N GLY A 96 -9.75 -16.39 3.70
CA GLY A 96 -9.52 -17.57 2.87
C GLY A 96 -10.42 -18.76 3.25
N GLY A 97 -11.11 -19.33 2.26
CA GLY A 97 -12.06 -20.40 2.45
C GLY A 97 -13.35 -20.02 3.19
N LYS A 98 -13.57 -18.73 3.49
CA LYS A 98 -14.73 -18.27 4.26
C LYS A 98 -15.87 -17.84 3.34
N LYS A 99 -17.11 -18.18 3.76
CA LYS A 99 -18.34 -17.71 3.12
C LYS A 99 -18.70 -16.31 3.60
N LEU A 100 -19.11 -15.46 2.67
CA LEU A 100 -19.56 -14.09 2.87
C LEU A 100 -21.04 -13.98 2.47
N PRO A 101 -21.96 -14.40 3.32
CA PRO A 101 -23.36 -14.61 2.94
C PRO A 101 -24.09 -13.32 2.53
N HIS A 102 -23.61 -12.16 2.98
CA HIS A 102 -24.27 -10.89 2.74
C HIS A 102 -23.63 -10.08 1.60
N ALA A 103 -22.45 -10.46 1.09
CA ALA A 103 -21.67 -9.64 0.15
C ALA A 103 -22.41 -9.42 -1.17
N LEU A 104 -22.88 -10.47 -1.82
CA LEU A 104 -23.57 -10.38 -3.12
C LEU A 104 -24.92 -9.68 -3.01
N GLN A 105 -25.67 -9.96 -1.94
CA GLN A 105 -26.96 -9.33 -1.72
C GLN A 105 -26.76 -7.81 -1.53
N TRP A 106 -25.74 -7.39 -0.78
CA TRP A 106 -25.39 -5.99 -0.60
C TRP A 106 -25.02 -5.32 -1.93
N ILE A 107 -24.19 -5.98 -2.76
CA ILE A 107 -23.81 -5.49 -4.09
C ILE A 107 -25.07 -5.30 -4.96
N LYS A 108 -25.95 -6.31 -4.98
CA LYS A 108 -27.21 -6.27 -5.73
C LYS A 108 -28.11 -5.12 -5.28
N GLU A 109 -28.34 -4.98 -3.98
CA GLU A 109 -29.22 -3.96 -3.41
C GLU A 109 -28.65 -2.54 -3.59
N TYR A 110 -27.33 -2.38 -3.45
CA TYR A 110 -26.69 -1.08 -3.49
C TYR A 110 -26.49 -0.56 -4.91
N PHE A 111 -26.11 -1.44 -5.84
CA PHE A 111 -25.76 -1.06 -7.21
C PHE A 111 -26.80 -1.51 -8.25
N ASN A 112 -27.87 -2.17 -7.83
CA ASN A 112 -28.90 -2.68 -8.74
C ASN A 112 -28.32 -3.49 -9.92
N VAL A 113 -27.38 -4.39 -9.64
CA VAL A 113 -26.73 -5.24 -10.63
C VAL A 113 -27.35 -6.64 -10.66
N ASP A 114 -27.30 -7.27 -11.83
CA ASP A 114 -27.70 -8.66 -12.01
C ASP A 114 -26.53 -9.57 -11.60
N ILE A 115 -26.60 -10.10 -10.39
CA ILE A 115 -25.55 -10.98 -9.83
C ILE A 115 -25.42 -12.33 -10.55
N THR A 116 -26.30 -12.65 -11.50
CA THR A 116 -26.18 -13.87 -12.33
C THR A 116 -25.27 -13.64 -13.54
N LYS A 117 -24.99 -12.39 -13.89
CA LYS A 117 -24.10 -12.00 -14.99
C LYS A 117 -22.75 -11.60 -14.43
N VAL A 118 -21.77 -12.45 -14.64
CA VAL A 118 -20.39 -12.22 -14.20
C VAL A 118 -19.51 -12.00 -15.44
N MET A 119 -18.73 -10.92 -15.43
CA MET A 119 -17.71 -10.71 -16.45
C MET A 119 -16.56 -11.69 -16.26
N VAL A 120 -16.33 -12.53 -17.27
CA VAL A 120 -15.22 -13.46 -17.26
C VAL A 120 -13.95 -12.72 -17.71
N PRO A 121 -12.86 -12.81 -16.94
CA PRO A 121 -11.57 -12.24 -17.36
C PRO A 121 -11.15 -12.82 -18.72
N PRO A 122 -10.51 -12.01 -19.58
CA PRO A 122 -10.06 -12.48 -20.89
C PRO A 122 -8.96 -13.54 -20.75
N PRO A 123 -8.80 -14.43 -21.73
CA PRO A 123 -7.65 -15.32 -21.77
C PRO A 123 -6.35 -14.54 -21.88
N GLN A 124 -5.25 -15.17 -21.49
CA GLN A 124 -3.91 -14.59 -21.59
C GLN A 124 -3.63 -14.19 -23.05
N PRO A 125 -3.09 -12.98 -23.30
CA PRO A 125 -2.69 -12.57 -24.66
C PRO A 125 -1.64 -13.50 -25.25
N THR A 126 -1.75 -13.79 -26.53
CA THR A 126 -0.80 -14.64 -27.27
C THR A 126 0.03 -13.87 -28.28
N SER A 127 -0.33 -12.61 -28.57
CA SER A 127 0.41 -11.72 -29.45
C SER A 127 0.75 -10.41 -28.74
N PHE A 128 1.93 -9.89 -29.00
CA PHE A 128 2.47 -8.68 -28.38
C PHE A 128 3.19 -7.83 -29.40
N GLN A 129 3.31 -6.53 -29.14
CA GLN A 129 4.17 -5.64 -29.92
C GLN A 129 5.61 -6.18 -29.96
N GLU A 130 6.23 -6.17 -31.12
CA GLU A 130 7.62 -6.55 -31.26
C GLU A 130 8.54 -5.60 -30.48
N SER A 131 9.63 -6.16 -29.97
CA SER A 131 10.68 -5.38 -29.31
C SER A 131 11.45 -4.54 -30.33
N LYS A 132 11.62 -3.26 -30.05
CA LYS A 132 12.46 -2.35 -30.83
C LYS A 132 13.91 -2.31 -30.36
N LEU A 133 14.27 -3.12 -29.35
CA LEU A 133 15.63 -3.15 -28.80
C LEU A 133 16.59 -3.74 -29.86
N PRO A 134 17.60 -2.98 -30.32
CA PRO A 134 18.57 -3.47 -31.28
C PRO A 134 19.33 -4.70 -30.77
N LEU A 135 19.63 -5.66 -31.66
CA LEU A 135 20.25 -6.94 -31.30
C LEU A 135 21.60 -6.76 -30.60
N ASN A 136 22.45 -5.86 -31.09
CA ASN A 136 23.75 -5.56 -30.50
C ASN A 136 23.63 -5.02 -29.05
N ILE A 137 22.61 -4.22 -28.77
CA ILE A 137 22.32 -3.70 -27.40
C ILE A 137 21.81 -4.84 -26.53
N LYS A 138 20.91 -5.67 -27.05
CA LYS A 138 20.41 -6.86 -26.38
C LYS A 138 21.55 -7.78 -25.93
N GLU A 139 22.48 -8.11 -26.83
CA GLU A 139 23.64 -8.96 -26.57
C GLU A 139 24.60 -8.33 -25.52
N GLU A 140 24.76 -6.99 -25.52
CA GLU A 140 25.55 -6.27 -24.51
C GLU A 140 24.89 -6.38 -23.12
N LEU A 141 23.56 -6.19 -23.04
CA LEU A 141 22.80 -6.28 -21.81
C LEU A 141 22.72 -7.72 -21.23
N GLU A 142 22.59 -8.74 -22.10
CA GLU A 142 22.56 -10.16 -21.70
C GLU A 142 23.87 -10.62 -21.04
N LYS A 143 24.99 -9.94 -21.31
CA LYS A 143 26.27 -10.19 -20.62
C LYS A 143 26.31 -9.59 -19.21
N ILE A 144 25.45 -8.59 -18.92
CA ILE A 144 25.41 -7.91 -17.63
C ILE A 144 24.45 -8.62 -16.68
N ALA A 145 23.22 -8.91 -17.12
CA ALA A 145 22.20 -9.52 -16.28
C ALA A 145 21.16 -10.30 -17.13
N PRO A 146 20.40 -11.22 -16.53
CA PRO A 146 19.31 -11.91 -17.21
C PRO A 146 18.32 -10.93 -17.83
N LEU A 147 17.99 -11.16 -19.11
CA LEU A 147 17.12 -10.31 -19.91
C LEU A 147 16.02 -11.15 -20.57
N SER A 148 14.82 -10.59 -20.73
CA SER A 148 13.71 -11.21 -21.45
C SER A 148 13.06 -10.21 -22.41
N THR A 149 12.75 -10.69 -23.62
CA THR A 149 11.88 -10.00 -24.58
C THR A 149 10.53 -10.69 -24.72
N ASP A 150 10.24 -11.68 -23.86
CA ASP A 150 8.94 -12.37 -23.82
C ASP A 150 7.80 -11.38 -23.56
N GLY A 151 6.71 -11.55 -24.33
CA GLY A 151 5.59 -10.60 -24.28
C GLY A 151 4.90 -10.52 -22.94
N MET A 152 4.74 -11.65 -22.23
CA MET A 152 4.11 -11.66 -20.92
C MET A 152 5.01 -11.06 -19.83
N ASP A 153 6.32 -11.31 -19.85
CA ASP A 153 7.26 -10.68 -18.93
C ASP A 153 7.25 -9.16 -19.08
N ARG A 154 7.12 -8.67 -20.32
CA ARG A 154 7.01 -7.25 -20.65
C ARG A 154 5.67 -6.66 -20.23
N LEU A 155 4.56 -7.36 -20.52
CA LEU A 155 3.22 -6.90 -20.24
C LEU A 155 2.97 -6.71 -18.73
N ILE A 156 3.26 -7.72 -17.92
CA ILE A 156 2.98 -7.68 -16.47
C ILE A 156 3.78 -6.60 -15.73
N ARG A 157 4.74 -5.98 -16.40
CA ARG A 157 5.56 -4.89 -15.88
C ARG A 157 5.35 -3.55 -16.59
N ALA A 158 4.45 -3.51 -17.57
CA ALA A 158 4.17 -2.30 -18.33
C ALA A 158 3.28 -1.31 -17.62
N HIS A 159 2.75 -1.67 -16.46
CA HIS A 159 1.68 -0.96 -15.77
C HIS A 159 1.80 -1.04 -14.25
N GLY A 160 1.05 -0.21 -13.55
CA GLY A 160 0.80 -0.30 -12.12
C GLY A 160 -0.54 -0.99 -11.82
N GLN A 161 -1.26 -0.42 -10.85
CA GLN A 161 -2.55 -0.93 -10.38
C GLN A 161 -3.65 0.16 -10.39
N THR A 162 -3.52 1.16 -11.26
CA THR A 162 -4.60 2.12 -11.45
C THR A 162 -5.83 1.42 -12.04
N LEU A 163 -7.02 1.98 -11.82
CA LEU A 163 -8.24 1.49 -12.45
C LEU A 163 -8.08 1.36 -13.97
N LYS A 164 -7.45 2.35 -14.61
CA LYS A 164 -7.17 2.34 -16.05
C LYS A 164 -6.26 1.19 -16.45
N ASP A 165 -5.18 0.94 -15.69
CA ASP A 165 -4.28 -0.18 -15.96
C ASP A 165 -5.04 -1.50 -15.94
N VAL A 166 -5.79 -1.77 -14.86
CA VAL A 166 -6.57 -3.02 -14.70
C VAL A 166 -7.66 -3.15 -15.76
N TYR A 167 -8.32 -2.05 -16.11
CA TYR A 167 -9.33 -2.03 -17.15
C TYR A 167 -8.72 -2.37 -18.53
N CYS A 168 -7.59 -1.76 -18.89
CA CYS A 168 -6.88 -2.04 -20.14
C CYS A 168 -6.47 -3.51 -20.23
N LEU A 169 -5.96 -4.10 -19.13
CA LEU A 169 -5.63 -5.52 -19.04
C LEU A 169 -6.86 -6.40 -19.30
N ARG A 170 -7.99 -6.11 -18.65
CA ARG A 170 -9.25 -6.86 -18.82
C ARG A 170 -9.88 -6.73 -20.20
N LYS A 171 -9.47 -5.74 -21.00
CA LYS A 171 -9.93 -5.54 -22.38
C LYS A 171 -8.89 -5.95 -23.43
N ASN A 172 -7.74 -6.50 -23.04
CA ASN A 172 -6.60 -6.78 -23.93
C ASN A 172 -6.20 -5.56 -24.77
N ASN A 173 -6.33 -4.36 -24.20
CA ASN A 173 -6.05 -3.09 -24.86
C ASN A 173 -4.84 -2.40 -24.22
N PHE A 174 -3.65 -2.75 -24.68
CA PHE A 174 -2.39 -2.19 -24.17
C PHE A 174 -1.85 -1.15 -25.14
N GLN A 175 -1.68 0.08 -24.67
CA GLN A 175 -1.17 1.16 -25.51
C GLN A 175 0.32 0.99 -25.80
N LYS A 176 1.13 0.63 -24.81
CA LYS A 176 2.58 0.45 -24.94
C LYS A 176 3.12 -0.46 -23.84
N ILE A 177 3.96 -1.40 -24.23
CA ILE A 177 4.73 -2.23 -23.31
C ILE A 177 6.22 -1.98 -23.50
N PRO A 178 7.10 -2.22 -22.51
CA PRO A 178 8.54 -2.05 -22.67
C PRO A 178 9.09 -3.02 -23.71
N ASP A 179 10.26 -2.71 -24.28
CA ASP A 179 10.91 -3.54 -25.29
C ASP A 179 11.59 -4.77 -24.70
N ALA A 180 12.12 -4.65 -23.50
CA ALA A 180 12.71 -5.76 -22.75
C ALA A 180 12.60 -5.54 -21.25
N VAL A 181 12.78 -6.62 -20.48
CA VAL A 181 12.89 -6.61 -19.02
C VAL A 181 14.27 -7.17 -18.65
N ILE A 182 14.98 -6.51 -17.73
CA ILE A 182 16.28 -6.96 -17.20
C ILE A 182 16.23 -7.06 -15.69
N TRP A 183 16.88 -8.09 -15.11
CA TRP A 183 16.90 -8.35 -13.66
C TRP A 183 18.32 -8.31 -13.11
N PRO A 184 18.85 -7.12 -12.72
CA PRO A 184 20.12 -7.05 -12.00
C PRO A 184 20.00 -7.69 -10.61
N GLU A 185 21.06 -8.34 -10.16
CA GLU A 185 21.20 -8.91 -8.83
C GLU A 185 22.16 -8.10 -7.94
N THR A 186 22.97 -7.23 -8.53
CA THR A 186 24.00 -6.44 -7.84
C THR A 186 23.93 -4.97 -8.20
N HIS A 187 24.45 -4.13 -7.31
CA HIS A 187 24.64 -2.70 -7.56
C HIS A 187 25.48 -2.44 -8.82
N GLN A 188 26.58 -3.20 -9.01
CA GLN A 188 27.46 -3.03 -10.16
C GLN A 188 26.75 -3.31 -11.48
N GLN A 189 25.89 -4.33 -11.54
CA GLN A 189 25.09 -4.59 -12.74
C GLN A 189 24.15 -3.42 -13.06
N VAL A 190 23.58 -2.75 -12.06
CA VAL A 190 22.75 -1.56 -12.28
C VAL A 190 23.60 -0.42 -12.86
N GLU A 191 24.80 -0.17 -12.33
CA GLU A 191 25.71 0.82 -12.92
C GLU A 191 26.01 0.52 -14.39
N ASP A 192 26.33 -0.74 -14.70
CA ASP A 192 26.70 -1.14 -16.06
C ASP A 192 25.51 -1.02 -17.03
N ILE A 193 24.29 -1.34 -16.58
CA ILE A 193 23.06 -1.13 -17.34
C ILE A 193 22.82 0.37 -17.61
N VAL A 194 22.98 1.23 -16.60
CA VAL A 194 22.79 2.68 -16.75
C VAL A 194 23.85 3.30 -17.66
N LYS A 195 25.10 2.84 -17.58
CA LYS A 195 26.18 3.24 -18.50
C LYS A 195 25.86 2.80 -19.95
N CYS A 196 25.37 1.57 -20.14
CA CYS A 196 24.92 1.08 -21.43
C CYS A 196 23.77 1.94 -21.99
N ALA A 197 22.78 2.31 -21.14
CA ALA A 197 21.68 3.17 -21.56
C ALA A 197 22.15 4.58 -21.96
N SER A 198 23.08 5.16 -21.23
CA SER A 198 23.68 6.47 -21.55
C SER A 198 24.48 6.41 -22.86
N LYS A 199 25.21 5.33 -23.10
CA LYS A 199 25.98 5.10 -24.34
C LYS A 199 25.08 4.96 -25.58
N HIS A 200 24.00 4.19 -25.46
CA HIS A 200 23.12 3.84 -26.58
C HIS A 200 21.81 4.64 -26.64
N GLN A 201 21.59 5.56 -25.66
CA GLN A 201 20.45 6.48 -25.61
C GLN A 201 19.08 5.79 -25.58
N PHE A 202 18.92 4.65 -24.88
CA PHE A 202 17.62 4.04 -24.62
C PHE A 202 17.09 4.43 -23.22
N VAL A 203 15.79 4.28 -23.02
CA VAL A 203 15.11 4.67 -21.77
C VAL A 203 15.10 3.53 -20.77
N ILE A 204 15.34 3.82 -19.51
CA ILE A 204 15.16 2.91 -18.37
C ILE A 204 13.93 3.31 -17.56
N ILE A 205 13.05 2.34 -17.28
CA ILE A 205 12.00 2.45 -16.28
C ILE A 205 12.38 1.56 -15.10
N PRO A 206 12.77 2.14 -13.93
CA PRO A 206 12.95 1.37 -12.71
C PRO A 206 11.62 0.78 -12.24
N PHE A 207 11.63 -0.50 -11.90
CA PHE A 207 10.44 -1.23 -11.50
C PHE A 207 10.72 -2.09 -10.26
N GLY A 208 9.80 -2.07 -9.33
CA GLY A 208 9.83 -2.90 -8.12
C GLY A 208 8.64 -3.86 -8.08
N GLY A 209 7.69 -3.58 -7.17
CA GLY A 209 6.48 -4.40 -7.00
C GLY A 209 5.40 -4.23 -8.06
N GLY A 210 5.39 -3.13 -8.80
CA GLY A 210 4.32 -2.81 -9.75
C GLY A 210 2.99 -2.40 -9.09
N THR A 211 3.03 -1.94 -7.85
CA THR A 211 1.84 -1.61 -7.03
C THR A 211 1.40 -0.15 -7.12
N SER A 212 2.03 0.65 -8.00
CA SER A 212 1.71 2.06 -8.17
C SER A 212 0.27 2.28 -8.61
N VAL A 213 -0.40 3.27 -7.98
CA VAL A 213 -1.75 3.74 -8.31
C VAL A 213 -1.75 5.21 -8.79
N SER A 214 -0.62 5.67 -9.31
CA SER A 214 -0.44 7.03 -9.84
C SER A 214 0.00 7.07 -11.31
N GLY A 215 0.08 5.89 -11.97
CA GLY A 215 0.61 5.74 -13.32
C GLY A 215 2.13 5.96 -13.41
N SER A 216 2.85 5.93 -12.29
CA SER A 216 4.28 6.26 -12.26
C SER A 216 5.16 5.27 -13.05
N VAL A 217 4.79 4.00 -13.13
CA VAL A 217 5.55 2.95 -13.86
C VAL A 217 5.05 2.66 -15.27
N THR A 218 3.96 3.31 -15.71
CA THR A 218 3.40 3.14 -17.05
C THR A 218 4.35 3.70 -18.11
N CYS A 219 4.56 2.97 -19.19
CA CYS A 219 5.41 3.42 -20.29
C CYS A 219 4.93 4.77 -20.86
N PRO A 220 5.81 5.76 -21.08
CA PRO A 220 5.44 7.01 -21.74
C PRO A 220 4.95 6.76 -23.17
N ALA A 221 3.74 7.21 -23.49
CA ALA A 221 3.12 6.94 -24.80
C ALA A 221 3.93 7.51 -25.97
N ASN A 222 4.50 8.71 -25.80
CA ASN A 222 5.20 9.47 -26.84
C ASN A 222 6.72 9.23 -26.85
N GLU A 223 7.26 8.27 -26.09
CA GLU A 223 8.69 7.95 -26.12
C GLU A 223 8.98 7.04 -27.33
N GLU A 224 9.87 7.48 -28.22
CA GLU A 224 10.20 6.76 -29.45
C GLU A 224 11.42 5.82 -29.28
N ARG A 225 12.28 6.11 -28.29
CA ARG A 225 13.45 5.28 -27.98
C ARG A 225 13.02 3.92 -27.45
N PRO A 226 13.86 2.89 -27.60
CA PRO A 226 13.64 1.61 -26.91
C PRO A 226 13.49 1.81 -25.39
N ILE A 227 12.59 1.08 -24.78
CA ILE A 227 12.33 1.14 -23.33
C ILE A 227 12.77 -0.17 -22.69
N LEU A 228 13.78 -0.11 -21.84
CA LEU A 228 14.21 -1.19 -20.98
C LEU A 228 13.56 -1.04 -19.60
N LEU A 229 12.81 -2.04 -19.18
CA LEU A 229 12.30 -2.09 -17.82
C LEU A 229 13.33 -2.79 -16.92
N LEU A 230 13.83 -2.10 -15.91
CA LEU A 230 14.79 -2.60 -14.95
C LEU A 230 14.06 -3.08 -13.68
N ASP A 231 13.82 -4.39 -13.60
CA ASP A 231 13.15 -5.02 -12.46
C ASP A 231 14.16 -5.34 -11.35
N THR A 232 14.07 -4.60 -10.25
CA THR A 232 15.00 -4.71 -9.12
C THR A 232 14.77 -5.92 -8.23
N THR A 233 13.71 -6.71 -8.41
CA THR A 233 13.30 -7.76 -7.45
C THR A 233 14.29 -8.91 -7.28
N ALA A 234 15.27 -9.04 -8.17
CA ALA A 234 16.40 -9.95 -7.97
C ALA A 234 17.47 -9.41 -7.00
N MET A 235 17.41 -8.10 -6.69
CA MET A 235 18.23 -7.45 -5.66
C MET A 235 17.53 -7.57 -4.30
N ASN A 236 17.60 -8.74 -3.69
CA ASN A 236 16.77 -9.11 -2.52
C ASN A 236 17.58 -9.62 -1.32
N ALA A 237 18.79 -9.13 -1.13
CA ALA A 237 19.63 -9.51 -0.01
C ALA A 237 19.63 -8.47 1.12
N ILE A 238 19.76 -8.96 2.36
CA ILE A 238 20.21 -8.15 3.51
C ILE A 238 21.74 -8.21 3.49
N LEU A 239 22.37 -7.08 3.20
CA LEU A 239 23.82 -6.98 3.03
C LEU A 239 24.56 -7.08 4.37
N TRP A 240 23.98 -6.48 5.41
CA TRP A 240 24.39 -6.63 6.79
C TRP A 240 23.24 -6.23 7.73
N LEU A 241 23.29 -6.76 8.95
CA LEU A 241 22.35 -6.47 10.03
C LEU A 241 23.15 -6.24 11.32
N ASP A 242 23.02 -5.04 11.90
CA ASP A 242 23.64 -4.65 13.15
C ASP A 242 22.59 -4.62 14.26
N LYS A 243 22.67 -5.59 15.16
CA LYS A 243 21.72 -5.77 16.25
C LYS A 243 21.92 -4.77 17.39
N GLU A 244 23.12 -4.26 17.57
CA GLU A 244 23.44 -3.29 18.62
C GLU A 244 23.03 -1.87 18.22
N GLN A 245 23.32 -1.49 16.97
CA GLN A 245 22.91 -0.19 16.44
C GLN A 245 21.47 -0.15 15.93
N LEU A 246 20.81 -1.31 15.85
CA LEU A 246 19.44 -1.46 15.30
C LEU A 246 19.33 -0.93 13.87
N LEU A 247 20.25 -1.33 13.02
CA LEU A 247 20.34 -0.96 11.62
C LEU A 247 20.46 -2.19 10.73
N ALA A 248 19.93 -2.11 9.52
CA ALA A 248 20.15 -3.09 8.47
C ALA A 248 20.38 -2.39 7.13
N ARG A 249 21.37 -2.85 6.34
CA ARG A 249 21.54 -2.45 4.94
C ARG A 249 20.98 -3.53 4.05
N VAL A 250 20.06 -3.13 3.19
CA VAL A 250 19.23 -4.03 2.43
C VAL A 250 19.20 -3.62 0.96
N GLN A 251 19.25 -4.58 0.05
CA GLN A 251 19.05 -4.31 -1.37
C GLN A 251 17.61 -3.87 -1.64
N ALA A 252 17.45 -2.87 -2.49
CA ALA A 252 16.20 -2.14 -2.69
C ALA A 252 15.08 -2.95 -3.38
N GLY A 253 15.40 -4.06 -4.03
CA GLY A 253 14.42 -4.91 -4.72
C GLY A 253 13.70 -5.91 -3.82
N ILE A 254 14.07 -6.02 -2.54
CA ILE A 254 13.42 -6.93 -1.61
C ILE A 254 11.94 -6.55 -1.42
N LEU A 255 11.05 -7.55 -1.43
CA LEU A 255 9.64 -7.34 -1.13
C LEU A 255 9.43 -7.11 0.37
N GLY A 256 8.45 -6.29 0.73
CA GLY A 256 8.14 -6.00 2.13
C GLY A 256 7.87 -7.25 2.97
N GLN A 257 7.05 -8.17 2.46
CA GLN A 257 6.77 -9.44 3.14
C GLN A 257 8.04 -10.30 3.35
N ASP A 258 8.97 -10.27 2.39
CA ASP A 258 10.19 -11.06 2.47
C ASP A 258 11.19 -10.46 3.46
N LEU A 259 11.33 -9.12 3.45
CA LEU A 259 12.15 -8.40 4.42
C LEU A 259 11.64 -8.62 5.85
N GLU A 260 10.35 -8.45 6.06
CA GLU A 260 9.75 -8.60 7.38
C GLU A 260 9.85 -10.05 7.89
N ARG A 261 9.58 -11.06 7.03
CA ARG A 261 9.76 -12.48 7.36
C ARG A 261 11.18 -12.77 7.83
N GLU A 262 12.18 -12.25 7.11
CA GLU A 262 13.58 -12.48 7.40
C GLU A 262 14.04 -11.78 8.69
N LEU A 263 13.60 -10.55 8.92
CA LEU A 263 13.87 -9.82 10.16
C LEU A 263 13.18 -10.45 11.37
N ARG A 264 11.90 -10.87 11.23
CA ARG A 264 11.15 -11.53 12.31
C ARG A 264 11.79 -12.83 12.75
N SER A 265 12.34 -13.63 11.84
CA SER A 265 13.07 -14.85 12.18
C SER A 265 14.31 -14.59 13.05
N ARG A 266 14.77 -13.31 13.10
CA ARG A 266 15.91 -12.85 13.91
C ARG A 266 15.52 -12.01 15.12
N GLY A 267 14.21 -11.88 15.37
CA GLY A 267 13.68 -11.11 16.50
C GLY A 267 13.53 -9.60 16.23
N PHE A 268 13.54 -9.16 14.96
CA PHE A 268 13.45 -7.76 14.58
C PHE A 268 12.29 -7.49 13.62
N THR A 269 11.96 -6.21 13.45
CA THR A 269 10.97 -5.70 12.49
C THR A 269 11.38 -4.33 11.99
N VAL A 270 11.01 -3.97 10.76
CA VAL A 270 10.99 -2.58 10.26
C VAL A 270 9.70 -1.90 10.72
N GLY A 271 8.61 -2.64 10.85
CA GLY A 271 7.29 -2.13 11.21
C GLY A 271 6.61 -1.29 10.13
N HIS A 272 7.19 -1.19 8.93
CA HIS A 272 6.63 -0.47 7.80
C HIS A 272 5.69 -1.36 7.00
N GLU A 273 4.39 -1.15 7.13
CA GLU A 273 3.35 -1.95 6.47
C GLU A 273 2.45 -1.07 5.60
N PRO A 274 2.84 -0.70 4.37
CA PRO A 274 1.91 -0.11 3.41
C PRO A 274 0.84 -1.12 3.00
N ASP A 275 -0.29 -0.65 2.46
CA ASP A 275 -1.39 -1.53 2.04
C ASP A 275 -0.96 -2.58 0.99
N SER A 276 0.05 -2.25 0.19
CA SER A 276 0.66 -3.13 -0.83
C SER A 276 1.86 -3.95 -0.32
N PHE A 277 2.07 -4.04 0.98
CA PHE A 277 3.23 -4.65 1.66
C PHE A 277 3.67 -6.00 1.07
N GLU A 278 2.73 -6.86 0.67
CA GLU A 278 3.03 -8.19 0.14
C GLU A 278 3.77 -8.15 -1.21
N PHE A 279 3.57 -7.10 -2.00
CA PHE A 279 4.05 -7.01 -3.38
C PHE A 279 5.01 -5.85 -3.62
N SER A 280 4.94 -4.80 -2.80
CA SER A 280 5.81 -3.62 -2.94
C SER A 280 7.22 -3.88 -2.45
N THR A 281 8.19 -3.19 -3.05
CA THR A 281 9.61 -3.31 -2.71
C THR A 281 10.10 -2.13 -1.88
N LEU A 282 11.19 -2.35 -1.14
CA LEU A 282 11.86 -1.30 -0.37
C LEU A 282 12.24 -0.09 -1.23
N GLY A 283 12.80 -0.31 -2.42
CA GLY A 283 13.13 0.78 -3.36
C GLY A 283 11.90 1.52 -3.86
N GLY A 284 10.78 0.80 -4.05
CA GLY A 284 9.49 1.40 -4.36
C GLY A 284 8.98 2.30 -3.23
N TRP A 285 9.12 1.88 -1.97
CA TRP A 285 8.75 2.70 -0.81
C TRP A 285 9.54 4.00 -0.76
N VAL A 286 10.87 3.92 -0.97
CA VAL A 286 11.74 5.12 -1.03
C VAL A 286 11.32 6.01 -2.20
N ALA A 287 11.16 5.45 -3.40
CA ALA A 287 10.86 6.22 -4.60
C ALA A 287 9.49 6.93 -4.55
N THR A 288 8.51 6.39 -3.82
CA THR A 288 7.17 7.00 -3.69
C THR A 288 6.95 7.71 -2.34
N ARG A 289 7.94 7.69 -1.45
CA ARG A 289 7.82 8.24 -0.10
C ARG A 289 6.64 7.62 0.65
N ALA A 290 6.60 6.29 0.64
CA ALA A 290 5.49 5.49 1.13
C ALA A 290 5.22 5.68 2.63
N SER A 291 3.97 5.52 3.02
CA SER A 291 3.54 5.49 4.41
C SER A 291 2.94 4.13 4.77
N GLY A 292 3.19 3.68 5.99
CA GLY A 292 2.72 2.40 6.51
C GLY A 292 1.61 2.53 7.55
N MET A 293 0.82 1.47 7.70
CA MET A 293 -0.32 1.41 8.63
C MET A 293 0.07 1.59 10.10
N LYS A 294 1.33 1.31 10.45
CA LYS A 294 1.88 1.42 11.82
C LYS A 294 2.76 2.64 12.01
N LYS A 295 2.59 3.67 11.17
CA LYS A 295 3.47 4.84 11.19
C LYS A 295 3.53 5.55 12.55
N ASN A 296 2.48 5.47 13.38
CA ASN A 296 2.48 6.13 14.68
C ASN A 296 3.56 5.60 15.63
N THR A 297 3.94 4.32 15.49
CA THR A 297 5.02 3.70 16.29
C THR A 297 6.36 3.73 15.55
N TYR A 298 6.35 3.44 14.23
CA TYR A 298 7.59 3.19 13.49
C TYR A 298 8.01 4.37 12.62
N GLY A 299 7.11 5.26 12.26
CA GLY A 299 7.33 6.34 11.31
C GLY A 299 6.96 5.97 9.87
N ASN A 300 7.04 6.95 8.98
CA ASN A 300 6.98 6.75 7.53
C ASN A 300 8.33 6.28 7.01
N ILE A 301 8.43 5.99 5.71
CA ILE A 301 9.72 5.54 5.14
C ILE A 301 10.84 6.56 5.33
N GLU A 302 10.56 7.86 5.26
CA GLU A 302 11.53 8.93 5.50
C GLU A 302 12.05 8.99 6.94
N ASP A 303 11.29 8.47 7.91
CA ASP A 303 11.71 8.36 9.30
C ASP A 303 12.58 7.12 9.55
N LEU A 304 12.42 6.10 8.72
CA LEU A 304 13.10 4.80 8.83
C LEU A 304 14.42 4.76 8.05
N VAL A 305 14.49 5.45 6.91
CA VAL A 305 15.69 5.51 6.08
C VAL A 305 16.78 6.32 6.76
N VAL A 306 17.97 5.73 6.87
CA VAL A 306 19.18 6.40 7.36
C VAL A 306 20.06 6.80 6.18
N GLN A 307 20.08 5.98 5.14
CA GLN A 307 20.91 6.19 3.97
C GLN A 307 20.35 5.45 2.76
N THR A 308 20.44 6.07 1.59
CA THR A 308 20.17 5.43 0.29
C THR A 308 21.43 5.36 -0.56
N LYS A 309 21.44 4.41 -1.51
CA LYS A 309 22.41 4.34 -2.60
C LYS A 309 21.67 4.33 -3.91
N ILE A 310 21.89 5.33 -4.76
CA ILE A 310 21.20 5.51 -6.04
C ILE A 310 22.20 5.58 -7.18
N VAL A 311 21.91 4.88 -8.27
CA VAL A 311 22.67 4.94 -9.52
C VAL A 311 21.99 5.89 -10.48
N THR A 312 22.73 6.89 -10.94
CA THR A 312 22.30 7.88 -11.92
C THR A 312 23.21 7.84 -13.16
N PRO A 313 22.83 8.43 -14.31
CA PRO A 313 23.71 8.56 -15.47
C PRO A 313 25.03 9.31 -15.20
N LYS A 314 25.07 10.11 -14.14
CA LYS A 314 26.28 10.87 -13.75
C LYS A 314 27.09 10.19 -12.64
N GLY A 315 26.68 9.01 -12.21
CA GLY A 315 27.37 8.22 -11.19
C GLY A 315 26.49 7.90 -10.00
N VAL A 316 27.12 7.36 -8.96
CA VAL A 316 26.46 6.92 -7.74
C VAL A 316 26.37 8.05 -6.74
N ILE A 317 25.17 8.22 -6.15
CA ILE A 317 24.99 9.09 -4.98
C ILE A 317 24.89 8.19 -3.77
N GLU A 318 25.79 8.37 -2.82
CA GLU A 318 25.83 7.65 -1.55
C GLU A 318 26.49 8.56 -0.50
N ARG A 319 26.03 8.47 0.74
CA ARG A 319 26.68 9.12 1.88
C ARG A 319 27.79 8.23 2.43
N ASN A 320 28.98 8.80 2.63
CA ASN A 320 30.17 8.04 3.04
C ASN A 320 30.27 7.74 4.54
N CYS A 321 29.31 8.17 5.35
CA CYS A 321 29.31 7.92 6.80
C CYS A 321 28.02 7.27 7.28
N ARG A 322 28.14 6.32 8.21
CA ARG A 322 27.02 5.57 8.81
C ARG A 322 26.61 6.19 10.15
N VAL A 323 26.13 7.43 10.11
CA VAL A 323 25.67 8.10 11.33
C VAL A 323 24.18 8.41 11.24
N PRO A 324 23.46 8.45 12.36
CA PRO A 324 22.01 8.67 12.35
C PRO A 324 21.62 10.07 11.88
N ARG A 325 22.53 11.04 11.95
CA ARG A 325 22.31 12.44 11.54
C ARG A 325 23.61 13.14 11.21
N ILE A 326 23.61 13.91 10.14
CA ILE A 326 24.70 14.85 9.81
C ILE A 326 24.11 16.24 9.55
N SER A 327 24.92 17.29 9.75
CA SER A 327 24.56 18.69 9.46
C SER A 327 25.44 19.30 8.35
N CYS A 328 25.74 18.49 7.34
CA CYS A 328 26.58 18.89 6.21
C CYS A 328 25.72 19.16 4.98
N GLY A 329 25.21 20.37 4.82
CA GLY A 329 24.41 20.79 3.68
C GLY A 329 22.99 20.19 3.63
N PRO A 330 22.32 20.28 2.48
CA PRO A 330 21.01 19.65 2.26
C PRO A 330 21.07 18.13 2.39
N ASP A 331 19.99 17.52 2.88
CA ASP A 331 19.88 16.07 3.02
C ASP A 331 19.51 15.44 1.66
N TRP A 332 20.45 14.70 1.07
CA TRP A 332 20.27 14.02 -0.21
C TRP A 332 19.22 12.91 -0.18
N GLU A 333 18.98 12.33 0.97
CA GLU A 333 17.95 11.31 1.13
C GLU A 333 16.57 11.89 0.78
N HIS A 334 16.31 13.16 1.14
CA HIS A 334 15.07 13.84 0.79
C HIS A 334 14.95 14.23 -0.68
N VAL A 335 16.04 14.22 -1.46
CA VAL A 335 16.00 14.36 -2.92
C VAL A 335 15.60 13.03 -3.58
N VAL A 336 16.05 11.90 -3.02
CA VAL A 336 15.76 10.55 -3.51
C VAL A 336 14.36 10.09 -3.10
N LEU A 337 13.97 10.39 -1.86
CA LEU A 337 12.64 10.08 -1.31
C LEU A 337 11.54 10.82 -2.09
N GLY A 338 10.70 10.07 -2.79
CA GLY A 338 9.63 10.63 -3.62
C GLY A 338 10.05 11.00 -5.05
N SER A 339 11.23 10.58 -5.51
CA SER A 339 11.73 10.84 -6.89
C SER A 339 11.01 10.03 -7.98
N GLU A 340 10.19 9.05 -7.60
CA GLU A 340 9.38 8.20 -8.49
C GLU A 340 10.16 7.59 -9.67
N GLY A 341 11.44 7.24 -9.45
CA GLY A 341 12.31 6.64 -10.46
C GLY A 341 12.82 7.60 -11.53
N CYS A 342 12.56 8.91 -11.43
CA CYS A 342 12.93 9.88 -12.44
C CYS A 342 14.40 10.35 -12.36
N LEU A 343 15.08 10.10 -11.25
CA LEU A 343 16.47 10.54 -11.03
C LEU A 343 17.50 9.42 -11.16
N GLY A 344 17.07 8.16 -11.04
CA GLY A 344 17.95 7.01 -11.06
C GLY A 344 17.31 5.78 -10.44
N VAL A 345 18.13 4.75 -10.19
CA VAL A 345 17.73 3.47 -9.59
C VAL A 345 18.26 3.40 -8.16
N VAL A 346 17.35 3.30 -7.18
CA VAL A 346 17.72 2.98 -5.79
C VAL A 346 18.16 1.52 -5.74
N THR A 347 19.39 1.27 -5.27
CA THR A 347 19.96 -0.08 -5.24
C THR A 347 20.08 -0.65 -3.83
N GLU A 348 20.39 0.18 -2.85
CA GLU A 348 20.56 -0.21 -1.46
C GLU A 348 19.98 0.85 -0.52
N VAL A 349 19.48 0.39 0.63
CA VAL A 349 18.93 1.26 1.67
C VAL A 349 19.41 0.80 3.03
N THR A 350 19.89 1.71 3.86
CA THR A 350 20.12 1.47 5.28
C THR A 350 18.90 1.91 6.07
N LEU A 351 18.31 0.97 6.81
CA LEU A 351 17.07 1.13 7.55
C LEU A 351 17.29 1.00 9.06
N LYS A 352 16.51 1.74 9.83
CA LYS A 352 16.29 1.45 11.25
C LYS A 352 15.44 0.21 11.39
N ILE A 353 15.87 -0.70 12.25
CA ILE A 353 15.09 -1.86 12.68
C ILE A 353 14.80 -1.75 14.18
N ARG A 354 13.82 -2.49 14.65
CA ARG A 354 13.45 -2.53 16.08
C ARG A 354 13.26 -3.97 16.53
N PRO A 355 13.47 -4.29 17.82
CA PRO A 355 13.06 -5.57 18.38
C PRO A 355 11.56 -5.82 18.16
N LEU A 356 11.18 -7.07 17.94
CA LEU A 356 9.78 -7.46 17.85
C LEU A 356 9.03 -7.08 19.12
N PRO A 357 7.84 -6.46 19.01
CA PRO A 357 7.01 -6.17 20.17
C PRO A 357 6.51 -7.49 20.80
N PRO A 358 6.71 -7.71 22.12
CA PRO A 358 6.28 -8.92 22.78
C PRO A 358 4.76 -9.06 22.93
N CYS A 359 4.00 -7.97 22.76
CA CYS A 359 2.55 -7.96 22.83
C CYS A 359 1.97 -7.16 21.67
N VAL A 360 0.98 -7.77 21.01
CA VAL A 360 0.18 -7.18 19.94
C VAL A 360 -1.29 -7.34 20.31
N ARG A 361 -2.06 -6.25 20.30
CA ARG A 361 -3.48 -6.26 20.63
C ARG A 361 -4.29 -5.41 19.67
N TYR A 362 -5.34 -6.01 19.14
CA TYR A 362 -6.34 -5.31 18.35
C TYR A 362 -7.48 -4.79 19.22
N GLY A 363 -8.14 -3.73 18.76
CA GLY A 363 -9.31 -3.16 19.41
C GLY A 363 -10.22 -2.47 18.40
N SER A 364 -11.44 -2.20 18.79
CA SER A 364 -12.34 -1.33 18.06
C SER A 364 -13.23 -0.53 18.97
N LEU A 365 -13.63 0.65 18.51
CA LEU A 365 -14.53 1.58 19.20
C LEU A 365 -15.65 1.96 18.23
N VAL A 366 -16.87 2.06 18.73
CA VAL A 366 -18.02 2.52 17.95
C VAL A 366 -18.46 3.87 18.48
N PHE A 367 -18.67 4.83 17.60
CA PHE A 367 -19.11 6.19 17.91
C PHE A 367 -20.50 6.47 17.35
N PRO A 368 -21.29 7.38 17.94
CA PRO A 368 -22.64 7.69 17.48
C PRO A 368 -22.67 8.26 16.06
N ASP A 369 -21.63 8.99 15.66
CA ASP A 369 -21.50 9.61 14.34
C ASP A 369 -20.04 9.89 13.98
N TRP A 370 -19.83 10.40 12.76
CA TRP A 370 -18.53 10.74 12.22
C TRP A 370 -17.80 11.84 13.01
N GLU A 371 -18.51 12.87 13.45
CA GLU A 371 -17.91 14.00 14.17
C GLU A 371 -17.37 13.57 15.53
N ALA A 372 -18.12 12.74 16.25
CA ALA A 372 -17.67 12.18 17.53
C ALA A 372 -16.39 11.34 17.36
N GLY A 373 -16.34 10.47 16.33
CA GLY A 373 -15.15 9.69 15.99
C GLY A 373 -13.97 10.57 15.58
N PHE A 374 -14.21 11.61 14.80
CA PHE A 374 -13.19 12.57 14.41
C PHE A 374 -12.60 13.32 15.61
N HIS A 375 -13.45 13.84 16.51
CA HIS A 375 -12.98 14.54 17.70
C HIS A 375 -12.20 13.63 18.64
N PHE A 376 -12.59 12.36 18.75
CA PHE A 376 -11.80 11.35 19.46
C PHE A 376 -10.40 11.20 18.87
N GLU A 377 -10.24 10.99 17.53
CA GLU A 377 -8.91 10.82 16.92
C GLU A 377 -8.05 12.08 17.00
N ARG A 378 -8.67 13.26 16.86
CA ARG A 378 -7.98 14.54 17.07
C ARG A 378 -7.48 14.67 18.51
N GLU A 379 -8.28 14.29 19.52
CA GLU A 379 -7.88 14.33 20.92
C GLU A 379 -6.76 13.32 21.22
N VAL A 380 -6.85 12.10 20.66
CA VAL A 380 -5.78 11.11 20.73
C VAL A 380 -4.46 11.67 20.18
N ALA A 381 -4.52 12.37 19.04
CA ALA A 381 -3.35 13.03 18.45
C ALA A 381 -2.82 14.16 19.34
N ARG A 382 -3.71 15.03 19.87
CA ARG A 382 -3.37 16.14 20.76
C ARG A 382 -2.68 15.68 22.03
N GLN A 383 -3.13 14.56 22.58
CA GLN A 383 -2.55 13.95 23.79
C GLN A 383 -1.33 13.07 23.49
N ARG A 384 -0.91 12.92 22.23
CA ARG A 384 0.14 11.99 21.79
C ARG A 384 -0.07 10.58 22.35
N ALA A 385 -1.32 10.12 22.29
CA ALA A 385 -1.76 8.81 22.77
C ALA A 385 -2.01 7.81 21.64
N GLN A 386 -1.48 8.10 20.44
CA GLN A 386 -1.72 7.25 19.27
C GLN A 386 -1.22 5.83 19.50
N PRO A 387 -2.05 4.81 19.24
CA PRO A 387 -1.61 3.42 19.14
C PRO A 387 -0.83 3.21 17.84
N SER A 388 -0.27 2.04 17.61
CA SER A 388 0.52 1.75 16.40
C SER A 388 -0.28 2.00 15.12
N SER A 389 -1.58 1.63 15.11
CA SER A 389 -2.52 1.99 14.05
C SER A 389 -3.85 2.42 14.66
N ILE A 390 -4.43 3.48 14.09
CA ILE A 390 -5.76 3.99 14.43
C ILE A 390 -6.44 4.42 13.15
N ARG A 391 -7.71 4.02 12.94
CA ARG A 391 -8.44 4.31 11.71
C ARG A 391 -9.92 4.47 11.99
N LEU A 392 -10.46 5.62 11.64
CA LEU A 392 -11.90 5.92 11.70
C LEU A 392 -12.52 5.69 10.33
N MET A 393 -13.52 4.82 10.25
CA MET A 393 -14.34 4.55 9.06
C MET A 393 -15.70 5.19 9.22
N ASP A 394 -16.18 5.87 8.17
CA ASP A 394 -17.52 6.45 8.15
C ASP A 394 -18.62 5.37 8.08
N ASN A 395 -19.87 5.78 8.18
CA ASN A 395 -21.02 4.87 8.19
C ASN A 395 -21.09 4.01 6.92
N GLU A 396 -20.78 4.57 5.75
CA GLU A 396 -20.83 3.84 4.48
C GLU A 396 -19.83 2.67 4.48
N GLN A 397 -18.59 2.90 4.91
CA GLN A 397 -17.59 1.82 5.05
C GLN A 397 -17.95 0.84 6.15
N PHE A 398 -18.52 1.32 7.25
CA PHE A 398 -18.98 0.44 8.33
C PHE A 398 -20.05 -0.54 7.84
N ARG A 399 -21.01 -0.06 7.03
CA ARG A 399 -22.06 -0.90 6.39
C ARG A 399 -21.45 -1.88 5.39
N MET A 400 -20.52 -1.44 4.54
CA MET A 400 -19.78 -2.33 3.63
C MET A 400 -19.01 -3.40 4.41
N GLY A 401 -18.33 -3.04 5.50
CA GLY A 401 -17.64 -3.98 6.39
C GLY A 401 -18.58 -5.05 6.98
N HIS A 402 -19.85 -4.70 7.24
CA HIS A 402 -20.86 -5.66 7.67
C HIS A 402 -21.25 -6.64 6.56
N ALA A 403 -21.34 -6.18 5.31
CA ALA A 403 -21.60 -7.04 4.16
C ALA A 403 -20.48 -8.07 3.93
N LEU A 404 -19.25 -7.72 4.30
CA LEU A 404 -18.07 -8.59 4.21
C LEU A 404 -17.84 -9.46 5.47
N LYS A 405 -18.79 -9.49 6.42
CA LYS A 405 -18.69 -10.39 7.58
C LYS A 405 -18.75 -11.84 7.15
N VAL A 406 -17.85 -12.61 7.71
CA VAL A 406 -17.77 -14.06 7.57
C VAL A 406 -18.95 -14.73 8.30
N GLU A 407 -19.44 -15.85 7.77
CA GLU A 407 -20.40 -16.70 8.46
C GLU A 407 -19.92 -17.04 9.89
N GLN A 408 -20.79 -16.84 10.87
CA GLN A 408 -20.45 -17.02 12.29
C GLN A 408 -21.11 -18.26 12.88
N SER A 409 -20.51 -18.81 13.96
CA SER A 409 -21.15 -19.82 14.78
C SER A 409 -22.36 -19.26 15.52
N TRP A 410 -23.29 -20.13 15.95
CA TRP A 410 -24.49 -19.74 16.70
C TRP A 410 -24.17 -18.85 17.93
N GLY A 411 -23.14 -19.17 18.70
CA GLY A 411 -22.72 -18.37 19.84
C GLY A 411 -22.22 -16.97 19.43
N GLY A 412 -21.53 -16.85 18.29
CA GLY A 412 -21.10 -15.57 17.73
C GLY A 412 -22.28 -14.69 17.31
N VAL A 413 -23.29 -15.28 16.67
CA VAL A 413 -24.53 -14.58 16.26
C VAL A 413 -25.28 -14.00 17.46
N VAL A 414 -25.41 -14.76 18.52
CA VAL A 414 -26.08 -14.32 19.77
C VAL A 414 -25.31 -13.17 20.41
N LEU A 415 -23.98 -13.28 20.53
CA LEU A 415 -23.14 -12.24 21.11
C LEU A 415 -23.15 -10.94 20.29
N ASP A 416 -23.10 -11.04 18.97
CA ASP A 416 -23.20 -9.87 18.08
C ASP A 416 -24.61 -9.23 18.18
N GLY A 417 -25.66 -10.05 18.30
CA GLY A 417 -27.03 -9.58 18.53
C GLY A 417 -27.18 -8.79 19.82
N LEU A 418 -26.60 -9.28 20.93
CA LEU A 418 -26.59 -8.58 22.22
C LEU A 418 -25.81 -7.25 22.15
N LYS A 419 -24.65 -7.24 21.51
CA LYS A 419 -23.88 -6.01 21.29
C LYS A 419 -24.65 -5.00 20.43
N LYS A 420 -25.26 -5.44 19.34
CA LYS A 420 -26.11 -4.59 18.50
C LYS A 420 -27.28 -4.01 19.29
N PHE A 421 -27.97 -4.82 20.08
CA PHE A 421 -29.05 -4.37 20.95
C PHE A 421 -28.56 -3.31 21.95
N TYR A 422 -27.43 -3.56 22.63
CA TYR A 422 -26.84 -2.60 23.57
C TYR A 422 -26.53 -1.26 22.90
N ILE A 423 -25.86 -1.27 21.74
CA ILE A 423 -25.45 -0.07 21.01
C ILE A 423 -26.67 0.71 20.50
N THR A 424 -27.64 0.02 19.89
CA THR A 424 -28.78 0.70 19.23
C THR A 424 -29.93 1.03 20.18
N ARG A 425 -30.23 0.17 21.20
CA ARG A 425 -31.37 0.35 22.07
C ARG A 425 -31.02 0.99 23.43
N ILE A 426 -29.85 0.63 23.98
CA ILE A 426 -29.46 1.18 25.30
C ILE A 426 -28.67 2.46 25.12
N LYS A 427 -27.72 2.51 24.18
CA LYS A 427 -26.93 3.71 23.89
C LYS A 427 -27.62 4.65 22.90
N GLY A 428 -28.65 4.19 22.19
CA GLY A 428 -29.42 5.01 21.26
C GLY A 428 -28.70 5.39 19.96
N PHE A 429 -27.66 4.64 19.56
CA PHE A 429 -26.91 4.96 18.34
C PHE A 429 -27.78 4.65 17.11
N ASP A 430 -27.79 5.61 16.18
CA ASP A 430 -28.45 5.45 14.89
C ASP A 430 -27.59 4.59 13.95
N PRO A 431 -28.05 3.41 13.49
CA PRO A 431 -27.32 2.57 12.56
C PRO A 431 -26.94 3.24 11.24
N LEU A 432 -27.59 4.33 10.86
CA LEU A 432 -27.33 5.10 9.65
C LEU A 432 -26.32 6.23 9.84
N LYS A 433 -25.85 6.46 11.09
CA LYS A 433 -24.90 7.53 11.43
C LYS A 433 -23.64 7.02 12.09
N MET A 434 -23.77 5.94 12.90
CA MET A 434 -22.65 5.42 13.69
C MET A 434 -21.46 5.07 12.81
N CYS A 435 -20.27 5.26 13.36
CA CYS A 435 -19.00 4.95 12.73
C CYS A 435 -18.11 4.10 13.64
N VAL A 436 -17.00 3.58 13.12
CA VAL A 436 -16.12 2.68 13.84
C VAL A 436 -14.66 3.09 13.72
N VAL A 437 -13.96 3.02 14.84
CA VAL A 437 -12.50 3.12 14.89
C VAL A 437 -11.91 1.73 15.08
N THR A 438 -10.90 1.37 14.31
CA THR A 438 -10.07 0.18 14.52
C THR A 438 -8.72 0.57 15.08
N LEU A 439 -8.22 -0.25 16.02
CA LEU A 439 -7.01 0.01 16.79
C LEU A 439 -6.06 -1.18 16.70
N LEU A 440 -4.75 -0.88 16.59
CA LEU A 440 -3.67 -1.84 16.80
C LEU A 440 -2.68 -1.24 17.79
N MET A 441 -2.41 -1.96 18.87
CA MET A 441 -1.47 -1.58 19.93
C MET A 441 -0.35 -2.62 20.01
N GLU A 442 0.89 -2.16 20.01
CA GLU A 442 2.09 -3.00 20.07
C GLU A 442 3.06 -2.48 21.14
N GLY A 443 3.80 -3.37 21.81
CA GLY A 443 4.78 -3.02 22.82
C GLY A 443 4.85 -4.03 23.96
N SER A 444 5.30 -3.62 25.16
CA SER A 444 5.19 -4.46 26.35
C SER A 444 3.72 -4.63 26.78
N SER A 445 3.40 -5.72 27.47
CA SER A 445 2.03 -5.98 27.96
C SER A 445 1.47 -4.84 28.81
N GLU A 446 2.32 -4.20 29.63
CA GLU A 446 1.92 -3.06 30.46
C GLU A 446 1.69 -1.80 29.62
N HIS A 447 2.54 -1.57 28.59
CA HIS A 447 2.36 -0.45 27.67
C HIS A 447 1.03 -0.60 26.91
N VAL A 448 0.76 -1.77 26.37
CA VAL A 448 -0.48 -2.06 25.62
C VAL A 448 -1.71 -1.91 26.51
N ALA A 449 -1.67 -2.42 27.74
CA ALA A 449 -2.78 -2.27 28.69
C ALA A 449 -3.03 -0.81 29.08
N ARG A 450 -1.98 -0.02 29.31
CA ARG A 450 -2.11 1.43 29.59
C ARG A 450 -2.66 2.20 28.39
N SER A 451 -2.19 1.89 27.18
CA SER A 451 -2.66 2.49 25.94
C SER A 451 -4.15 2.22 25.74
N GLU A 452 -4.57 0.96 25.86
CA GLU A 452 -5.98 0.57 25.74
C GLU A 452 -6.87 1.31 26.77
N LYS A 453 -6.45 1.36 28.04
CA LYS A 453 -7.19 2.07 29.08
C LYS A 453 -7.33 3.56 28.78
N ARG A 454 -6.24 4.20 28.30
CA ARG A 454 -6.25 5.62 27.95
C ARG A 454 -7.15 5.90 26.75
N LEU A 455 -7.05 5.08 25.70
CA LEU A 455 -7.89 5.21 24.49
C LEU A 455 -9.38 5.04 24.84
N ASN A 456 -9.73 4.06 25.68
CA ASN A 456 -11.10 3.86 26.13
C ASN A 456 -11.62 5.05 26.98
N ALA A 457 -10.77 5.65 27.80
CA ALA A 457 -11.12 6.84 28.59
C ALA A 457 -11.41 8.05 27.68
N ILE A 458 -10.51 8.34 26.72
CA ILE A 458 -10.73 9.40 25.73
C ILE A 458 -12.00 9.13 24.91
N ALA A 459 -12.21 7.88 24.47
CA ALA A 459 -13.39 7.52 23.68
C ALA A 459 -14.70 7.78 24.43
N ALA A 460 -14.73 7.51 25.74
CA ALA A 460 -15.92 7.75 26.58
C ALA A 460 -16.32 9.22 26.64
N GLU A 461 -15.36 10.16 26.56
CA GLU A 461 -15.61 11.60 26.52
C GLU A 461 -16.39 12.03 25.27
N TYR A 462 -16.23 11.28 24.17
CA TYR A 462 -16.91 11.51 22.88
C TYR A 462 -18.05 10.50 22.62
N GLY A 463 -18.54 9.85 23.68
CA GLY A 463 -19.65 8.90 23.57
C GLY A 463 -19.29 7.56 22.93
N GLY A 464 -18.00 7.28 22.73
CA GLY A 464 -17.53 6.04 22.14
C GLY A 464 -17.70 4.83 23.07
N VAL A 465 -17.96 3.66 22.48
CA VAL A 465 -18.12 2.40 23.22
C VAL A 465 -17.22 1.30 22.62
N PRO A 466 -16.66 0.37 23.44
CA PRO A 466 -15.83 -0.71 22.94
C PRO A 466 -16.61 -1.64 22.00
N GLY A 467 -16.06 -1.87 20.80
CA GLY A 467 -16.60 -2.79 19.78
C GLY A 467 -15.98 -4.19 19.81
N GLY A 468 -14.85 -4.35 20.54
CA GLY A 468 -14.14 -5.61 20.74
C GLY A 468 -12.92 -5.84 19.84
N ALA A 469 -12.03 -6.72 20.29
CA ALA A 469 -10.74 -6.99 19.63
C ALA A 469 -10.91 -7.62 18.24
N ARG A 470 -11.80 -8.61 18.10
CA ARG A 470 -12.04 -9.32 16.83
C ARG A 470 -12.46 -8.38 15.69
N ASN A 471 -13.31 -7.39 15.96
CA ASN A 471 -13.70 -6.41 14.96
C ASN A 471 -12.51 -5.54 14.53
N GLY A 472 -11.63 -5.19 15.47
CA GLY A 472 -10.39 -4.47 15.17
C GLY A 472 -9.44 -5.27 14.28
N GLU A 473 -9.23 -6.55 14.58
CA GLU A 473 -8.40 -7.47 13.80
C GLU A 473 -8.94 -7.66 12.37
N ILE A 474 -10.24 -7.94 12.23
CA ILE A 474 -10.88 -8.05 10.92
C ILE A 474 -10.74 -6.75 10.14
N GLY A 475 -11.01 -5.60 10.76
CA GLY A 475 -10.89 -4.30 10.11
C GLY A 475 -9.46 -3.98 9.66
N TYR A 476 -8.44 -4.39 10.44
CA TYR A 476 -7.04 -4.24 10.05
C TYR A 476 -6.69 -5.12 8.86
N THR A 477 -7.04 -6.39 8.91
CA THR A 477 -6.69 -7.38 7.87
C THR A 477 -7.47 -7.23 6.58
N LEU A 478 -8.68 -6.63 6.61
CA LEU A 478 -9.43 -6.29 5.39
C LEU A 478 -8.65 -5.36 4.45
N THR A 479 -7.70 -4.59 4.96
CA THR A 479 -6.86 -3.71 4.14
C THR A 479 -6.10 -4.48 3.06
N PHE A 480 -5.60 -5.67 3.37
CA PHE A 480 -4.86 -6.50 2.40
C PHE A 480 -5.74 -7.14 1.32
N VAL A 481 -7.05 -7.15 1.50
CA VAL A 481 -7.99 -7.74 0.53
C VAL A 481 -8.84 -6.69 -0.21
N ILE A 482 -8.67 -5.40 0.09
CA ILE A 482 -9.49 -4.33 -0.51
C ILE A 482 -9.37 -4.29 -2.04
N ALA A 483 -8.17 -4.52 -2.59
CA ALA A 483 -7.95 -4.54 -4.03
C ALA A 483 -8.57 -5.77 -4.71
N TYR A 484 -8.73 -6.90 -4.00
CA TYR A 484 -9.50 -8.04 -4.50
C TYR A 484 -11.00 -7.73 -4.55
N ILE A 485 -11.50 -6.87 -3.65
CA ILE A 485 -12.91 -6.39 -3.69
C ILE A 485 -13.12 -5.49 -4.90
N ARG A 486 -12.15 -4.66 -5.28
CA ARG A 486 -12.20 -3.90 -6.53
C ARG A 486 -12.32 -4.83 -7.75
N ASP A 487 -11.51 -5.90 -7.79
CA ASP A 487 -11.56 -6.88 -8.87
C ASP A 487 -12.93 -7.58 -8.93
N LEU A 488 -13.51 -7.94 -7.77
CA LEU A 488 -14.89 -8.46 -7.68
C LEU A 488 -15.91 -7.44 -8.18
N ALA A 489 -15.77 -6.17 -7.84
CA ALA A 489 -16.66 -5.11 -8.30
C ALA A 489 -16.67 -5.02 -9.84
N LEU A 490 -15.48 -5.09 -10.46
CA LEU A 490 -15.34 -5.11 -11.92
C LEU A 490 -16.00 -6.33 -12.58
N ASP A 491 -16.10 -7.47 -11.88
CA ASP A 491 -16.81 -8.66 -12.38
C ASP A 491 -18.33 -8.44 -12.46
N TYR A 492 -18.84 -7.38 -11.82
CA TYR A 492 -20.27 -7.00 -11.78
C TYR A 492 -20.57 -5.62 -12.35
N ASP A 493 -19.79 -5.16 -13.32
CA ASP A 493 -19.97 -3.84 -13.95
C ASP A 493 -19.92 -2.67 -12.95
N ILE A 494 -19.14 -2.78 -11.89
CA ILE A 494 -18.93 -1.72 -10.91
C ILE A 494 -17.48 -1.26 -10.99
N VAL A 495 -17.29 0.01 -11.32
CA VAL A 495 -16.01 0.71 -11.26
C VAL A 495 -15.79 1.18 -9.83
N ALA A 496 -14.67 0.79 -9.24
CA ALA A 496 -14.31 1.15 -7.87
C ALA A 496 -12.82 1.47 -7.74
N GLU A 497 -12.50 2.57 -7.09
CA GLU A 497 -11.11 2.94 -6.78
C GLU A 497 -11.06 3.85 -5.54
N SER A 498 -9.86 4.08 -5.03
CA SER A 498 -9.62 4.97 -3.91
C SER A 498 -8.63 6.08 -4.24
N PHE A 499 -8.80 7.22 -3.59
CA PHE A 499 -7.84 8.33 -3.62
C PHE A 499 -7.69 8.92 -2.22
N GLU A 500 -6.56 9.57 -1.96
CA GLU A 500 -6.21 10.03 -0.63
C GLU A 500 -5.61 11.43 -0.63
N THR A 501 -5.54 12.02 0.57
CA THR A 501 -4.95 13.32 0.81
C THR A 501 -4.49 13.44 2.27
N SER A 502 -3.62 14.39 2.55
CA SER A 502 -3.42 14.89 3.92
C SER A 502 -4.00 16.29 4.08
N VAL A 503 -4.49 16.58 5.29
CA VAL A 503 -5.17 17.84 5.60
C VAL A 503 -4.98 18.20 7.07
N SER A 504 -4.96 19.52 7.39
CA SER A 504 -4.93 19.99 8.77
C SER A 504 -6.23 19.64 9.52
N TRP A 505 -6.13 19.45 10.84
CA TRP A 505 -7.29 19.08 11.67
C TRP A 505 -8.48 20.05 11.54
N GLU A 506 -8.20 21.34 11.45
CA GLU A 506 -9.25 22.38 11.36
C GLU A 506 -10.08 22.31 10.07
N ARG A 507 -9.50 21.75 8.98
CA ARG A 507 -10.14 21.67 7.67
C ARG A 507 -10.73 20.30 7.37
N THR A 508 -10.40 19.29 8.17
CA THR A 508 -10.72 17.88 7.88
C THR A 508 -12.22 17.63 7.68
N LEU A 509 -13.08 18.10 8.60
CA LEU A 509 -14.54 17.87 8.49
C LEU A 509 -15.13 18.56 7.25
N ALA A 510 -14.70 19.80 6.98
CA ALA A 510 -15.15 20.54 5.79
C ALA A 510 -14.67 19.85 4.51
N LEU A 511 -13.40 19.44 4.44
CA LEU A 511 -12.84 18.72 3.30
C LEU A 511 -13.61 17.44 3.03
N CYS A 512 -13.83 16.59 4.03
CA CYS A 512 -14.57 15.34 3.87
C CYS A 512 -15.99 15.56 3.35
N ARG A 513 -16.73 16.52 3.93
CA ARG A 513 -18.08 16.85 3.51
C ARG A 513 -18.12 17.39 2.08
N ASN A 514 -17.29 18.39 1.76
CA ASN A 514 -17.29 19.09 0.48
C ASN A 514 -16.85 18.15 -0.66
N THR A 515 -15.80 17.34 -0.43
CA THR A 515 -15.35 16.35 -1.42
C THR A 515 -16.43 15.29 -1.71
N LYS A 516 -17.09 14.76 -0.67
CA LYS A 516 -18.20 13.81 -0.87
C LYS A 516 -19.37 14.45 -1.62
N GLU A 517 -19.71 15.70 -1.33
CA GLU A 517 -20.78 16.40 -2.03
C GLU A 517 -20.37 16.76 -3.47
N ARG A 518 -19.10 17.10 -3.72
CA ARG A 518 -18.59 17.29 -5.08
C ARG A 518 -18.76 16.02 -5.91
N VAL A 519 -18.34 14.87 -5.42
CA VAL A 519 -18.51 13.58 -6.13
C VAL A 519 -19.98 13.27 -6.38
N ARG A 520 -20.87 13.47 -5.39
CA ARG A 520 -22.31 13.26 -5.57
C ARG A 520 -22.91 14.19 -6.65
N ARG A 521 -22.45 15.45 -6.72
CA ARG A 521 -22.87 16.39 -7.75
C ARG A 521 -22.42 15.92 -9.13
N GLU A 522 -21.15 15.52 -9.28
CA GLU A 522 -20.62 14.99 -10.53
C GLU A 522 -21.37 13.72 -10.99
N CYS A 523 -21.80 12.87 -10.06
CA CYS A 523 -22.65 11.71 -10.35
C CYS A 523 -24.04 12.13 -10.84
N ARG A 524 -24.69 13.11 -10.16
CA ARG A 524 -26.02 13.63 -10.59
C ARG A 524 -25.95 14.24 -11.99
N ASP A 525 -24.94 15.05 -12.26
CA ASP A 525 -24.77 15.75 -13.54
C ASP A 525 -24.55 14.76 -14.71
N ARG A 526 -24.02 13.55 -14.40
CA ARG A 526 -23.82 12.46 -15.36
C ARG A 526 -24.91 11.38 -15.30
N ASN A 527 -25.99 11.63 -14.54
CA ASN A 527 -27.09 10.67 -14.33
C ASN A 527 -26.64 9.30 -13.77
N ILE A 528 -25.56 9.28 -12.99
CA ILE A 528 -25.09 8.09 -12.26
C ILE A 528 -25.88 7.98 -10.96
N LYS A 529 -26.85 7.06 -10.92
CA LYS A 529 -27.77 6.88 -9.79
C LYS A 529 -27.14 5.98 -8.70
N GLU A 530 -26.62 4.85 -9.11
CA GLU A 530 -26.06 3.82 -8.24
C GLU A 530 -24.58 4.11 -8.01
N HIS A 531 -24.26 4.78 -6.91
CA HIS A 531 -22.90 5.12 -6.52
C HIS A 531 -22.72 5.14 -4.99
N ILE A 532 -21.50 4.95 -4.56
CA ILE A 532 -21.06 5.11 -3.17
C ILE A 532 -19.86 6.05 -3.13
N ILE A 533 -19.86 6.95 -2.17
CA ILE A 533 -18.69 7.74 -1.78
C ILE A 533 -18.56 7.71 -0.27
N SER A 534 -17.48 7.15 0.24
CA SER A 534 -17.17 7.05 1.65
C SER A 534 -15.82 7.68 1.96
N CYS A 535 -15.53 7.95 3.22
CA CYS A 535 -14.22 8.41 3.66
C CYS A 535 -13.75 7.68 4.93
N ARG A 536 -12.44 7.64 5.07
CA ARG A 536 -11.75 7.04 6.21
C ARG A 536 -10.58 7.93 6.64
N LEU A 537 -10.48 8.23 7.94
CA LEU A 537 -9.27 8.78 8.50
C LEU A 537 -8.33 7.62 8.83
N THR A 538 -7.14 7.61 8.23
CA THR A 538 -6.25 6.44 8.27
C THR A 538 -5.00 6.64 9.10
N GLN A 539 -4.56 7.88 9.23
CA GLN A 539 -3.34 8.21 9.96
C GLN A 539 -3.47 9.59 10.60
N THR A 540 -2.92 9.70 11.79
CA THR A 540 -2.96 10.90 12.60
C THR A 540 -1.57 11.51 12.76
N TYR A 541 -1.49 12.84 12.69
CA TYR A 541 -0.31 13.66 12.93
C TYR A 541 -0.64 14.72 13.98
N ASP A 542 0.38 15.37 14.55
CA ASP A 542 0.16 16.48 15.48
C ASP A 542 -0.68 17.61 14.84
N ALA A 543 -0.40 17.92 13.55
CA ALA A 543 -1.00 19.04 12.83
C ALA A 543 -2.17 18.67 11.91
N GLY A 544 -2.46 17.38 11.71
CA GLY A 544 -3.49 16.96 10.76
C GLY A 544 -3.60 15.45 10.63
N CYS A 545 -4.22 15.00 9.54
CA CYS A 545 -4.50 13.59 9.30
C CYS A 545 -4.45 13.23 7.81
N CYS A 546 -4.41 11.93 7.54
CA CYS A 546 -4.60 11.37 6.21
C CYS A 546 -6.04 10.90 6.05
N ILE A 547 -6.69 11.33 4.96
CA ILE A 547 -8.04 10.93 4.58
C ILE A 547 -7.98 10.12 3.29
N TYR A 548 -8.60 8.95 3.30
CA TYR A 548 -8.95 8.17 2.13
C TYR A 548 -10.39 8.38 1.74
N PHE A 549 -10.64 8.44 0.44
CA PHE A 549 -11.96 8.35 -0.16
C PHE A 549 -12.06 7.07 -0.97
N TYR A 550 -13.18 6.38 -0.87
CA TYR A 550 -13.53 5.23 -1.69
C TYR A 550 -14.77 5.58 -2.49
N PHE A 551 -14.64 5.54 -3.80
CA PHE A 551 -15.70 5.87 -4.73
C PHE A 551 -15.94 4.69 -5.68
N ALA A 552 -17.21 4.32 -5.83
CA ALA A 552 -17.63 3.29 -6.75
C ALA A 552 -18.99 3.65 -7.38
N PHE A 553 -19.19 3.25 -8.61
CA PHE A 553 -20.47 3.39 -9.29
C PHE A 553 -20.70 2.27 -10.29
N LYS A 554 -21.98 1.99 -10.57
CA LYS A 554 -22.38 1.05 -11.59
C LYS A 554 -22.14 1.64 -12.98
N THR A 555 -21.63 0.83 -13.89
CA THR A 555 -21.31 1.20 -15.27
C THR A 555 -21.64 0.07 -16.23
N ASP A 556 -21.53 0.31 -17.52
CA ASP A 556 -21.58 -0.68 -18.58
C ASP A 556 -20.19 -1.22 -18.96
N LEU A 557 -19.15 -0.83 -18.21
CA LEU A 557 -17.74 -1.10 -18.49
C LEU A 557 -17.30 -0.74 -19.92
N SER A 558 -17.89 0.29 -20.50
CA SER A 558 -17.39 0.90 -21.74
C SER A 558 -16.06 1.63 -21.49
N ALA A 559 -15.32 1.94 -22.55
CA ALA A 559 -14.11 2.76 -22.44
C ALA A 559 -14.38 4.13 -21.77
N ASP A 560 -15.57 4.66 -21.97
CA ASP A 560 -16.00 5.93 -21.36
C ASP A 560 -16.15 5.83 -19.84
N SER A 561 -16.44 4.66 -19.28
CA SER A 561 -16.62 4.48 -17.83
C SER A 561 -15.36 4.80 -17.04
N VAL A 562 -14.19 4.42 -17.56
CA VAL A 562 -12.89 4.75 -16.92
C VAL A 562 -12.63 6.24 -17.01
N ARG A 563 -12.91 6.86 -18.16
CA ARG A 563 -12.79 8.30 -18.33
C ARG A 563 -13.75 9.07 -17.41
N VAL A 564 -14.99 8.61 -17.31
CA VAL A 564 -15.98 9.20 -16.38
C VAL A 564 -15.45 9.13 -14.93
N TYR A 565 -14.84 8.01 -14.54
CA TYR A 565 -14.21 7.91 -13.22
C TYR A 565 -13.07 8.91 -13.07
N GLU A 566 -12.15 8.97 -14.04
CA GLU A 566 -11.02 9.91 -14.04
C GLU A 566 -11.50 11.36 -13.92
N ASP A 567 -12.52 11.77 -14.68
CA ASP A 567 -13.10 13.12 -14.64
C ASP A 567 -13.70 13.44 -13.26
N ILE A 568 -14.39 12.48 -12.62
CA ILE A 568 -14.98 12.66 -11.28
C ILE A 568 -13.88 12.72 -10.21
N GLU A 569 -12.83 11.87 -10.29
CA GLU A 569 -11.69 11.95 -9.37
C GLU A 569 -10.95 13.28 -9.53
N GLU A 570 -10.78 13.78 -10.75
CA GLU A 570 -10.20 15.09 -11.00
C GLU A 570 -11.00 16.20 -10.33
N ALA A 571 -12.31 16.20 -10.47
CA ALA A 571 -13.19 17.17 -9.82
C ALA A 571 -13.13 17.06 -8.28
N ALA A 572 -13.04 15.83 -7.75
CA ALA A 572 -12.85 15.60 -6.33
C ALA A 572 -11.47 16.11 -5.84
N ARG A 573 -10.42 15.96 -6.65
CA ARG A 573 -9.07 16.45 -6.34
C ARG A 573 -9.02 17.99 -6.32
N ASP A 574 -9.67 18.64 -7.26
CA ASP A 574 -9.82 20.09 -7.25
C ASP A 574 -10.50 20.57 -5.96
N GLU A 575 -11.56 19.89 -5.52
CA GLU A 575 -12.25 20.20 -4.27
C GLU A 575 -11.36 19.97 -3.04
N ILE A 576 -10.57 18.86 -3.01
CA ILE A 576 -9.61 18.56 -1.97
C ILE A 576 -8.60 19.70 -1.83
N ILE A 577 -8.01 20.15 -2.93
CA ILE A 577 -7.02 21.23 -2.94
C ILE A 577 -7.64 22.55 -2.50
N ALA A 578 -8.85 22.87 -2.98
CA ALA A 578 -9.58 24.07 -2.58
C ALA A 578 -9.89 24.11 -1.08
N ASN A 579 -10.02 22.93 -0.43
CA ASN A 579 -10.19 22.80 1.02
C ASN A 579 -8.86 22.67 1.78
N GLY A 580 -7.72 22.88 1.13
CA GLY A 580 -6.38 22.88 1.74
C GLY A 580 -5.80 21.49 1.96
N GLY A 581 -6.29 20.48 1.24
CA GLY A 581 -5.70 19.14 1.20
C GLY A 581 -4.49 19.07 0.27
N SER A 582 -3.64 18.08 0.46
CA SER A 582 -2.50 17.78 -0.42
C SER A 582 -2.93 17.05 -1.69
N ILE A 583 -2.10 17.10 -2.74
CA ILE A 583 -2.35 16.32 -3.96
C ILE A 583 -2.16 14.82 -3.73
N SER A 584 -1.37 14.42 -2.78
CA SER A 584 -1.21 13.04 -2.31
C SER A 584 -0.55 13.02 -0.95
N HIS A 585 -0.91 12.07 -0.11
CA HIS A 585 -0.23 11.78 1.14
C HIS A 585 0.90 10.75 0.94
N HIS A 586 0.65 9.67 0.17
CA HIS A 586 1.62 8.58 -0.02
C HIS A 586 1.49 7.78 -1.33
N HIS A 587 0.42 7.96 -2.11
CA HIS A 587 0.30 7.28 -3.41
C HIS A 587 1.26 7.84 -4.47
N GLY A 588 1.81 9.03 -4.23
CA GLY A 588 2.65 9.75 -5.16
C GLY A 588 1.87 10.59 -6.17
N VAL A 589 2.61 11.33 -6.98
CA VAL A 589 2.06 12.23 -8.00
C VAL A 589 1.90 11.51 -9.34
N GLY A 590 2.92 10.80 -9.77
CA GLY A 590 2.97 10.07 -11.03
C GLY A 590 2.59 10.92 -12.23
N LYS A 591 1.86 10.30 -13.16
CA LYS A 591 1.29 10.97 -14.34
C LYS A 591 -0.11 11.52 -14.08
N LEU A 592 -0.88 10.86 -13.19
CA LEU A 592 -2.29 11.20 -12.97
C LEU A 592 -2.48 12.52 -12.22
N ARG A 593 -1.55 12.87 -11.32
CA ARG A 593 -1.70 14.03 -10.42
C ARG A 593 -0.76 15.19 -10.75
N LYS A 594 0.06 15.08 -11.80
CA LYS A 594 1.07 16.09 -12.16
C LYS A 594 0.51 17.47 -12.49
N LYS A 595 -0.73 17.56 -12.99
CA LYS A 595 -1.35 18.85 -13.32
C LYS A 595 -1.51 19.78 -12.12
N TRP A 596 -1.63 19.22 -10.89
CA TRP A 596 -1.72 20.00 -9.65
C TRP A 596 -0.37 20.29 -8.99
N TYR A 597 0.72 19.73 -9.52
CA TYR A 597 2.04 19.87 -8.89
C TYR A 597 2.46 21.32 -8.74
N THR A 598 2.22 22.16 -9.76
CA THR A 598 2.51 23.60 -9.76
C THR A 598 1.67 24.40 -8.77
N GLN A 599 0.53 23.86 -8.30
CA GLN A 599 -0.26 24.48 -7.23
C GLN A 599 0.28 24.16 -5.85
N THR A 600 1.08 23.10 -5.72
CA THR A 600 1.67 22.65 -4.46
C THR A 600 3.06 23.22 -4.25
N VAL A 601 3.83 23.38 -5.32
CA VAL A 601 5.24 23.80 -5.28
C VAL A 601 5.40 25.11 -6.05
N SER A 602 6.08 26.09 -5.44
CA SER A 602 6.37 27.37 -6.07
C SER A 602 7.24 27.22 -7.32
N GLU A 603 7.22 28.20 -8.20
CA GLU A 603 8.04 28.17 -9.42
C GLU A 603 9.54 27.97 -9.16
N PRO A 604 10.18 28.62 -8.16
CA PRO A 604 11.58 28.31 -7.81
C PRO A 604 11.77 26.87 -7.33
N GLY A 605 10.81 26.30 -6.59
CA GLY A 605 10.84 24.89 -6.17
C GLY A 605 10.75 23.94 -7.38
N ARG A 606 9.88 24.22 -8.36
CA ARG A 606 9.81 23.50 -9.63
C ARG A 606 11.14 23.56 -10.40
N ARG A 607 11.76 24.77 -10.48
CA ARG A 607 13.07 24.93 -11.13
C ARG A 607 14.17 24.15 -10.43
N LEU A 608 14.17 24.10 -9.09
CA LEU A 608 15.13 23.29 -8.33
C LEU A 608 14.98 21.80 -8.68
N LEU A 609 13.74 21.27 -8.77
CA LEU A 609 13.47 19.90 -9.17
C LEU A 609 14.03 19.61 -10.58
N LEU A 610 13.76 20.49 -11.54
CA LEU A 610 14.24 20.35 -12.93
C LEU A 610 15.75 20.49 -13.05
N ALA A 611 16.37 21.41 -12.27
CA ALA A 611 17.83 21.54 -12.21
C ALA A 611 18.50 20.29 -11.64
N THR A 612 17.89 19.66 -10.63
CA THR A 612 18.36 18.37 -10.10
C THR A 612 18.31 17.29 -11.17
N LYS A 613 17.20 17.18 -11.90
CA LYS A 613 17.07 16.24 -13.04
C LYS A 613 18.14 16.49 -14.09
N GLN A 614 18.34 17.77 -14.49
CA GLN A 614 19.34 18.17 -15.46
C GLN A 614 20.77 17.79 -15.03
N ALA A 615 21.08 17.97 -13.75
CA ALA A 615 22.39 17.66 -13.22
C ALA A 615 22.67 16.15 -13.17
N LEU A 616 21.66 15.33 -12.87
CA LEU A 616 21.82 13.89 -12.67
C LEU A 616 21.53 13.05 -13.93
N ASP A 617 20.63 13.50 -14.80
CA ASP A 617 20.19 12.78 -15.99
C ASP A 617 19.93 13.75 -17.17
N PRO A 618 20.98 14.40 -17.72
CA PRO A 618 20.83 15.40 -18.78
C PRO A 618 20.27 14.82 -20.08
N ASP A 619 20.51 13.54 -20.35
CA ASP A 619 20.06 12.84 -21.54
C ASP A 619 18.65 12.26 -21.40
N ASN A 620 18.02 12.45 -20.21
CA ASN A 620 16.72 11.94 -19.90
C ASN A 620 16.61 10.43 -20.14
N ILE A 621 17.55 9.67 -19.60
CA ILE A 621 17.55 8.19 -19.64
C ILE A 621 16.39 7.65 -18.82
N PHE A 622 16.08 8.27 -17.67
CA PHE A 622 14.91 7.95 -16.84
C PHE A 622 13.71 8.82 -17.24
N ALA A 623 13.21 8.59 -18.47
CA ALA A 623 12.18 9.42 -19.12
C ALA A 623 10.76 9.01 -18.73
N LEU A 624 10.48 8.76 -17.44
CA LEU A 624 9.14 8.34 -17.00
C LEU A 624 8.08 9.43 -17.16
N GLY A 625 8.47 10.71 -17.03
CA GLY A 625 7.56 11.86 -17.14
C GLY A 625 6.61 12.01 -15.94
N ASN A 626 6.99 11.53 -14.75
CA ASN A 626 6.26 11.71 -13.51
C ASN A 626 6.45 13.13 -12.95
N MET A 627 5.52 13.59 -12.12
CA MET A 627 5.56 14.94 -11.53
C MET A 627 5.71 16.03 -12.60
N ALA A 628 6.66 16.96 -12.42
CA ALA A 628 6.98 18.02 -13.39
C ALA A 628 8.13 17.64 -14.34
N TYR A 629 8.67 16.43 -14.27
CA TYR A 629 9.87 16.04 -15.04
C TYR A 629 9.67 15.94 -16.54
N ASP A 630 8.44 15.81 -17.02
CA ASP A 630 8.11 15.84 -18.45
C ASP A 630 8.26 17.23 -19.09
N GLN A 631 8.22 18.29 -18.30
CA GLN A 631 8.37 19.69 -18.75
C GLN A 631 9.85 20.06 -19.00
N TYR A 632 10.76 19.16 -18.71
CA TYR A 632 12.19 19.32 -18.83
C TYR A 632 12.68 19.81 -20.21
N LYS A 633 12.05 19.38 -21.31
CA LYS A 633 12.39 19.78 -22.68
C LYS A 633 11.56 20.96 -23.20
N ALA A 634 10.37 21.21 -22.65
CA ALA A 634 9.43 22.19 -23.19
C ALA A 634 9.76 23.63 -22.81
N ASP A 635 10.32 23.87 -21.64
CA ASP A 635 10.47 25.22 -21.08
C ASP A 635 11.74 25.94 -21.51
N GLY A 636 12.57 25.35 -22.41
CA GLY A 636 13.76 26.03 -22.94
C GLY A 636 14.56 26.75 -21.83
N LEU A 637 14.67 26.15 -20.65
CA LEU A 637 15.53 26.67 -19.59
C LEU A 637 16.94 26.70 -20.14
N GLY A 638 17.30 27.86 -20.74
CA GLY A 638 18.60 28.18 -21.33
C GLY A 638 19.71 28.18 -20.28
N LEU A 639 19.84 27.05 -19.58
CA LEU A 639 21.06 26.70 -18.85
C LEU A 639 22.03 26.03 -19.84
N ARG A 640 22.23 26.67 -21.01
CA ARG A 640 23.45 26.41 -21.77
C ARG A 640 24.61 26.94 -20.92
N SER A 641 25.40 26.01 -20.48
CA SER A 641 26.71 26.14 -19.89
C SER A 641 27.42 27.44 -20.19
N LYS A 642 27.50 28.31 -19.19
CA LYS A 642 28.65 29.14 -18.90
C LYS A 642 29.02 28.84 -17.46
N LEU A 643 29.66 27.74 -17.24
CA LEU A 643 30.57 27.45 -16.16
C LEU A 643 31.90 27.08 -16.79
#